data_b0db13f87cbb668720c74ecbfb95aa29
#
_entry.id   b0db13f87cbb668720c74ecbfb95aa29
#
_cell.length_a   1.000
_cell.length_b   1.000
_cell.length_c   1.000
_cell.angle_alpha   90.00
_cell.angle_beta   90.00
_cell.angle_gamma   90.00
#
_symmetry.space_group_name_H-M   'P 1'
#
loop_
_entity.id
_entity.type
_entity.pdbx_description
1 polymer ?
#
loop_
_entity_poly.entity_id
_entity_poly.type
_entity_poly.pdbx_seq_one_letter_code
_entity_poly.pdbx_strand_id
1 'polypeptide(L)'
;LSDKSKIDEHLKMLSEETIAYIQEMHEEKKLPLKFYVYEDFKRLLYNQYVIEGKPFIDPFTKIEEIDLPYGNLEYLLSLIEKDNSKYKIIAVDGKESEQVLDILNRLHLKYHVYTGDFKAGINVMISYVYTGFKYEDYAIYTSAELFKQRKHTGRFASKYAEARTLNSYEELKKGDYVVHDQYGIGQYVDIEKRTVNGISLDYLKIIYKGNAELLVPLSQFSLVRKYVSKEGAVPKLHKLGSKEWLETKKRVEENVEELAGRLVQLYAKRDGDIGFACDKDSSLQEEFENTFSYELTTDQQKAIDEVKKDMESNKPMDRLLCGDVGFGKTEVALRAAFKAVDNGKQVAYLCPTTILSLQHYNTFKNRLNDFPMRVALLNRFVDDKKQKEILDDLKAGKIDIIIGTHRVLSKDVKFKDLGLLIIDEEQRFGVEHKERIRELKESIDVLSLSATPIPRTLQMSLIGIRGLSTLDTPPRNRYPVMTYVVSKSDNLIREVIMRELERKGQVFYLFNNVEEINRVAQKLAKEIPYASVDVVHGQMSREQIEDVMLRFYNNEINVLVCTTIVETGLDIPNANTIIVDNAQNFGLAQLYQIKGRVGRSDRVAYAYLLIPQKKQLSEISTKRLEAIKEFASLGSGYKIAMRDLTIRGAGDLLGPKQSGFIDNVGLDLYLAMLNKAIK
;
A
#
# COMPACT_ATOMS: atom_id res chain seq x y z
N LEU A 1 18.17 -15.54 -25.10
CA LEU A 1 17.24 -15.26 -24.00
C LEU A 1 18.00 -15.38 -22.69
N SER A 2 18.15 -14.27 -21.95
CA SER A 2 19.00 -14.21 -20.76
C SER A 2 18.41 -14.93 -19.53
N ASP A 3 17.12 -15.23 -19.50
CA ASP A 3 16.47 -15.97 -18.41
C ASP A 3 15.15 -16.58 -18.91
N LYS A 4 15.23 -17.80 -19.41
CA LYS A 4 14.06 -18.51 -19.94
C LYS A 4 12.99 -18.74 -18.87
N SER A 5 13.38 -19.01 -17.62
CA SER A 5 12.43 -19.28 -16.55
C SER A 5 11.60 -18.04 -16.21
N LYS A 6 12.22 -16.87 -16.17
CA LYS A 6 11.52 -15.58 -15.96
C LYS A 6 10.65 -15.18 -17.15
N ILE A 7 11.09 -15.50 -18.36
CA ILE A 7 10.29 -15.25 -19.57
C ILE A 7 9.07 -16.17 -19.61
N ASP A 8 9.24 -17.46 -19.33
CA ASP A 8 8.13 -18.42 -19.28
C ASP A 8 7.14 -18.07 -18.18
N GLU A 9 7.60 -17.62 -17.01
CA GLU A 9 6.77 -17.17 -15.92
C GLU A 9 6.00 -15.88 -16.29
N HIS A 10 6.67 -14.93 -16.92
CA HIS A 10 6.04 -13.68 -17.36
C HIS A 10 5.02 -13.92 -18.49
N LEU A 11 5.32 -14.79 -19.45
CA LEU A 11 4.40 -15.19 -20.51
C LEU A 11 3.19 -15.95 -19.97
N LYS A 12 3.38 -16.78 -18.95
CA LYS A 12 2.29 -17.47 -18.26
C LYS A 12 1.39 -16.49 -17.53
N MET A 13 1.96 -15.51 -16.82
CA MET A 13 1.21 -14.45 -16.16
C MET A 13 0.40 -13.60 -17.15
N LEU A 14 1.01 -13.17 -18.25
CA LEU A 14 0.33 -12.42 -19.31
C LEU A 14 -0.79 -13.23 -19.98
N SER A 15 -0.61 -14.54 -20.14
CA SER A 15 -1.63 -15.44 -20.67
C SER A 15 -2.83 -15.54 -19.73
N GLU A 16 -2.60 -15.69 -18.42
CA GLU A 16 -3.64 -15.75 -17.40
C GLU A 16 -4.43 -14.42 -17.30
N GLU A 17 -3.74 -13.28 -17.31
CA GLU A 17 -4.37 -11.97 -17.35
C GLU A 17 -5.22 -11.75 -18.61
N THR A 18 -4.72 -12.20 -19.76
CA THR A 18 -5.42 -12.06 -21.03
C THR A 18 -6.66 -12.95 -21.10
N ILE A 19 -6.58 -14.18 -20.59
CA ILE A 19 -7.73 -15.09 -20.50
C ILE A 19 -8.80 -14.52 -19.59
N ALA A 20 -8.42 -13.99 -18.42
CA ALA A 20 -9.35 -13.35 -17.50
C ALA A 20 -10.04 -12.13 -18.14
N TYR A 21 -9.28 -11.30 -18.84
CA TYR A 21 -9.81 -10.14 -19.57
C TYR A 21 -10.77 -10.52 -20.70
N ILE A 22 -10.41 -11.56 -21.48
CA ILE A 22 -11.29 -12.07 -22.56
C ILE A 22 -12.58 -12.64 -22.01
N GLN A 23 -12.53 -13.34 -20.87
CA GLN A 23 -13.71 -13.87 -20.20
C GLN A 23 -14.64 -12.74 -19.71
N GLU A 24 -14.06 -11.69 -19.09
CA GLU A 24 -14.82 -10.51 -18.66
C GLU A 24 -15.46 -9.78 -19.85
N MET A 25 -14.70 -9.57 -20.95
CA MET A 25 -15.21 -8.96 -22.18
C MET A 25 -16.24 -9.82 -22.91
N HIS A 26 -16.17 -11.14 -22.77
CA HIS A 26 -17.18 -12.05 -23.30
C HIS A 26 -18.48 -12.00 -22.50
N GLU A 27 -18.39 -11.95 -21.17
CA GLU A 27 -19.56 -11.77 -20.29
C GLU A 27 -20.27 -10.44 -20.56
N GLU A 28 -19.50 -9.38 -20.89
CA GLU A 28 -20.03 -8.10 -21.34
C GLU A 28 -20.50 -8.08 -22.80
N LYS A 29 -20.46 -9.20 -23.52
CA LYS A 29 -20.79 -9.36 -24.96
C LYS A 29 -19.99 -8.47 -25.91
N LYS A 30 -18.79 -8.06 -25.53
CA LYS A 30 -17.90 -7.20 -26.33
C LYS A 30 -16.91 -7.97 -27.19
N LEU A 31 -16.58 -9.23 -26.83
CA LEU A 31 -15.64 -10.09 -27.56
C LEU A 31 -16.11 -11.54 -27.62
N PRO A 32 -15.81 -12.29 -28.70
CA PRO A 32 -16.08 -13.73 -28.79
C PRO A 32 -15.08 -14.54 -27.94
N LEU A 33 -15.50 -15.71 -27.44
CA LEU A 33 -14.76 -16.58 -26.53
C LEU A 33 -13.46 -17.21 -27.10
N LYS A 34 -13.19 -17.07 -28.39
CA LYS A 34 -12.01 -17.65 -29.04
C LYS A 34 -11.04 -16.54 -29.49
N PHE A 35 -10.06 -16.25 -28.66
CA PHE A 35 -8.91 -15.44 -29.04
C PHE A 35 -7.61 -16.19 -28.72
N TYR A 36 -6.83 -16.52 -29.74
CA TYR A 36 -5.54 -17.25 -29.63
C TYR A 36 -4.39 -16.23 -29.70
N VAL A 37 -4.12 -15.47 -28.63
CA VAL A 37 -3.07 -14.45 -28.68
C VAL A 37 -1.69 -14.99 -28.30
N TYR A 38 -1.59 -16.13 -27.58
CA TYR A 38 -0.33 -16.61 -27.03
C TYR A 38 0.13 -18.01 -27.47
N GLU A 39 -0.70 -18.82 -28.11
CA GLU A 39 -0.24 -20.09 -28.67
C GLU A 39 0.79 -19.91 -29.80
N ASP A 40 0.67 -18.82 -30.55
CA ASP A 40 1.60 -18.52 -31.64
C ASP A 40 3.00 -18.16 -31.16
N PHE A 41 3.15 -17.55 -29.97
CA PHE A 41 4.47 -17.22 -29.42
C PHE A 41 5.23 -18.47 -28.94
N LYS A 42 4.54 -19.42 -28.31
CA LYS A 42 5.12 -20.74 -28.02
C LYS A 42 5.53 -21.49 -29.25
N ARG A 43 4.74 -21.45 -30.35
CA ARG A 43 5.10 -22.03 -31.66
C ARG A 43 6.31 -21.37 -32.28
N LEU A 44 6.45 -20.06 -32.18
CA LEU A 44 7.62 -19.31 -32.65
C LEU A 44 8.90 -19.70 -31.89
N LEU A 45 8.83 -19.96 -30.59
CA LEU A 45 9.97 -20.41 -29.80
C LEU A 45 10.29 -21.89 -29.98
N TYR A 46 9.31 -22.75 -30.33
CA TYR A 46 9.51 -24.20 -30.53
C TYR A 46 10.35 -24.55 -31.77
N ASN A 47 10.39 -23.67 -32.74
CA ASN A 47 11.10 -23.89 -34.01
C ASN A 47 12.44 -23.15 -34.13
N GLN A 48 12.92 -22.52 -33.05
CA GLN A 48 14.19 -21.80 -33.08
C GLN A 48 15.15 -22.33 -32.00
N TYR A 49 16.45 -22.29 -32.32
CA TYR A 49 17.50 -22.59 -31.34
C TYR A 49 17.51 -21.51 -30.26
N VAL A 50 17.09 -21.88 -29.06
CA VAL A 50 17.10 -20.98 -27.91
C VAL A 50 18.40 -21.21 -27.13
N ILE A 51 19.26 -20.20 -27.08
CA ILE A 51 20.46 -20.19 -26.25
C ILE A 51 20.05 -19.61 -24.87
N GLU A 52 20.10 -20.42 -23.81
CA GLU A 52 19.86 -19.98 -22.45
C GLU A 52 21.14 -19.32 -21.92
N GLY A 53 21.10 -17.98 -21.72
CA GLY A 53 22.12 -17.27 -20.94
C GLY A 53 21.81 -17.40 -19.44
N LYS A 54 22.75 -17.91 -18.64
CA LYS A 54 22.66 -17.87 -17.18
C LYS A 54 23.16 -16.51 -16.68
N PRO A 55 22.46 -15.84 -15.77
CA PRO A 55 22.75 -14.44 -15.43
C PRO A 55 24.09 -14.15 -14.76
N PHE A 56 24.99 -15.09 -14.55
CA PHE A 56 26.26 -14.81 -13.86
C PHE A 56 27.50 -15.59 -14.31
N ILE A 57 27.42 -16.51 -15.25
CA ILE A 57 28.60 -17.33 -15.61
C ILE A 57 28.56 -17.70 -17.11
N ASP A 58 28.63 -16.73 -18.02
CA ASP A 58 28.97 -17.04 -19.39
C ASP A 58 30.07 -16.07 -19.88
N PRO A 59 31.32 -16.55 -20.04
CA PRO A 59 32.41 -15.73 -20.53
C PRO A 59 32.27 -15.33 -22.02
N PHE A 60 31.21 -15.76 -22.70
CA PHE A 60 31.02 -15.48 -24.15
C PHE A 60 30.00 -14.38 -24.43
N THR A 61 29.13 -13.98 -23.47
CA THR A 61 28.23 -12.85 -23.67
C THR A 61 28.74 -11.64 -22.89
N LYS A 62 29.46 -10.75 -23.57
CA LYS A 62 29.88 -9.44 -23.05
C LYS A 62 28.70 -8.45 -23.01
N ILE A 63 27.61 -8.79 -22.34
CA ILE A 63 26.51 -7.88 -22.10
C ILE A 63 26.77 -7.20 -20.75
N GLU A 64 26.90 -5.87 -20.75
CA GLU A 64 27.07 -5.06 -19.55
C GLU A 64 25.78 -4.29 -19.25
N GLU A 65 25.36 -4.26 -18.00
CA GLU A 65 24.26 -3.38 -17.57
C GLU A 65 24.69 -1.92 -17.63
N ILE A 66 23.78 -1.04 -18.04
CA ILE A 66 24.02 0.40 -18.04
C ILE A 66 23.57 0.96 -16.69
N ASP A 67 24.48 1.51 -15.93
CA ASP A 67 24.20 2.28 -14.73
C ASP A 67 24.51 3.77 -14.98
N LEU A 68 23.48 4.60 -15.13
CA LEU A 68 23.62 6.04 -15.27
C LEU A 68 23.46 6.70 -13.88
N PRO A 69 24.33 7.66 -13.54
CA PRO A 69 24.23 8.38 -12.27
C PRO A 69 22.92 9.18 -12.15
N TYR A 70 22.59 9.61 -10.93
CA TYR A 70 21.47 10.52 -10.73
C TYR A 70 21.75 11.89 -11.36
N GLY A 71 20.84 12.36 -12.23
CA GLY A 71 20.96 13.66 -12.89
C GLY A 71 19.69 14.05 -13.65
N ASN A 72 19.63 15.29 -14.08
CA ASN A 72 18.59 15.72 -15.02
C ASN A 72 18.88 15.15 -16.42
N LEU A 73 17.87 15.16 -17.28
CA LEU A 73 17.96 14.56 -18.62
C LEU A 73 19.06 15.19 -19.48
N GLU A 74 19.32 16.50 -19.34
CA GLU A 74 20.40 17.21 -20.05
C GLU A 74 21.78 16.65 -19.67
N TYR A 75 22.02 16.42 -18.36
CA TYR A 75 23.25 15.83 -17.87
C TYR A 75 23.41 14.39 -18.36
N LEU A 76 22.36 13.58 -18.30
CA LEU A 76 22.38 12.19 -18.74
C LEU A 76 22.67 12.08 -20.25
N LEU A 77 22.06 12.93 -21.08
CA LEU A 77 22.34 12.94 -22.52
C LEU A 77 23.78 13.39 -22.83
N SER A 78 24.33 14.30 -22.04
CA SER A 78 25.75 14.68 -22.15
C SER A 78 26.71 13.54 -21.79
N LEU A 79 26.32 12.65 -20.85
CA LEU A 79 27.10 11.45 -20.53
C LEU A 79 26.99 10.40 -21.64
N ILE A 80 25.81 10.22 -22.25
CA ILE A 80 25.61 9.32 -23.39
C ILE A 80 26.46 9.78 -24.57
N GLU A 81 26.60 11.05 -24.83
CA GLU A 81 27.49 11.54 -25.88
C GLU A 81 28.94 11.11 -25.66
N LYS A 82 29.42 11.14 -24.42
CA LYS A 82 30.80 10.76 -24.04
C LYS A 82 31.04 9.26 -23.96
N ASP A 83 29.99 8.45 -24.10
CA ASP A 83 30.15 6.98 -24.11
C ASP A 83 30.98 6.53 -25.29
N ASN A 84 31.82 5.51 -25.09
CA ASN A 84 32.77 5.03 -26.10
C ASN A 84 32.13 4.12 -27.16
N SER A 85 30.87 3.73 -26.97
CA SER A 85 30.17 2.85 -27.91
C SER A 85 29.96 3.54 -29.27
N LYS A 86 30.15 2.82 -30.34
CA LYS A 86 30.02 3.33 -31.71
C LYS A 86 28.57 3.69 -32.05
N TYR A 87 27.62 2.86 -31.58
CA TYR A 87 26.19 3.07 -31.76
C TYR A 87 25.52 3.27 -30.41
N LYS A 88 25.03 4.46 -30.16
CA LYS A 88 24.34 4.85 -28.94
C LYS A 88 22.85 4.98 -29.26
N ILE A 89 22.06 4.06 -28.79
CA ILE A 89 20.64 3.94 -29.17
C ILE A 89 19.81 4.40 -27.97
N ILE A 90 18.99 5.42 -28.15
CA ILE A 90 18.03 5.90 -27.18
C ILE A 90 16.65 5.37 -27.60
N ALA A 91 16.18 4.35 -26.91
CA ALA A 91 14.92 3.67 -27.16
C ALA A 91 13.87 4.15 -26.13
N VAL A 92 12.95 5.01 -26.53
CA VAL A 92 11.97 5.68 -25.66
C VAL A 92 10.58 5.70 -26.33
N ASP A 93 9.54 6.04 -25.54
CA ASP A 93 8.20 6.19 -26.15
C ASP A 93 8.03 7.49 -26.94
N GLY A 94 6.90 7.62 -27.66
CA GLY A 94 6.67 8.76 -28.56
C GLY A 94 6.67 10.12 -27.86
N LYS A 95 6.17 10.22 -26.62
CA LYS A 95 6.16 11.48 -25.85
C LYS A 95 7.55 11.81 -25.27
N GLU A 96 8.26 10.80 -24.83
CA GLU A 96 9.61 10.93 -24.29
C GLU A 96 10.62 11.23 -25.40
N SER A 97 10.40 10.70 -26.60
CA SER A 97 11.25 10.98 -27.78
C SER A 97 11.22 12.48 -28.12
N GLU A 98 10.07 13.15 -28.06
CA GLU A 98 9.97 14.59 -28.28
C GLU A 98 10.81 15.38 -27.28
N GLN A 99 10.76 15.00 -25.99
CA GLN A 99 11.57 15.63 -24.94
C GLN A 99 13.07 15.40 -25.14
N VAL A 100 13.45 14.16 -25.50
CA VAL A 100 14.85 13.84 -25.78
C VAL A 100 15.35 14.65 -26.98
N LEU A 101 14.60 14.71 -28.06
CA LEU A 101 14.97 15.47 -29.27
C LEU A 101 15.09 16.97 -28.99
N ASP A 102 14.17 17.55 -28.21
CA ASP A 102 14.24 18.98 -27.84
C ASP A 102 15.51 19.28 -27.05
N ILE A 103 15.88 18.42 -26.09
CA ILE A 103 17.11 18.61 -25.30
C ILE A 103 18.37 18.39 -26.14
N LEU A 104 18.41 17.35 -27.01
CA LEU A 104 19.52 17.13 -27.91
C LEU A 104 19.76 18.35 -28.84
N ASN A 105 18.68 18.97 -29.32
CA ASN A 105 18.74 20.20 -30.11
C ASN A 105 19.27 21.39 -29.27
N ARG A 106 18.81 21.55 -28.02
CA ARG A 106 19.31 22.61 -27.12
C ARG A 106 20.79 22.46 -26.79
N LEU A 107 21.25 21.23 -26.62
CA LEU A 107 22.65 20.91 -26.35
C LEU A 107 23.52 20.92 -27.64
N HIS A 108 22.95 21.18 -28.80
CA HIS A 108 23.61 21.11 -30.11
C HIS A 108 24.32 19.77 -30.38
N LEU A 109 23.79 18.67 -29.86
CA LEU A 109 24.32 17.31 -30.07
C LEU A 109 23.85 16.75 -31.40
N LYS A 110 24.75 16.08 -32.12
CA LYS A 110 24.39 15.41 -33.39
C LYS A 110 23.68 14.09 -33.08
N TYR A 111 22.51 13.89 -33.64
CA TYR A 111 21.73 12.68 -33.51
C TYR A 111 21.10 12.26 -34.84
N HIS A 112 20.63 11.02 -34.90
CA HIS A 112 19.91 10.45 -36.02
C HIS A 112 18.58 9.88 -35.50
N VAL A 113 17.48 10.18 -36.18
CA VAL A 113 16.21 9.47 -35.92
C VAL A 113 16.26 8.14 -36.70
N TYR A 114 15.94 7.05 -36.02
CA TYR A 114 15.97 5.72 -36.61
C TYR A 114 14.93 5.57 -37.73
N THR A 115 15.38 5.21 -38.93
CA THR A 115 14.55 5.04 -40.13
C THR A 115 14.79 3.68 -40.81
N GLY A 116 15.38 2.71 -40.08
CA GLY A 116 15.67 1.38 -40.59
C GLY A 116 17.11 0.91 -40.33
N ASP A 117 18.09 1.83 -40.32
CA ASP A 117 19.51 1.55 -40.03
C ASP A 117 20.07 2.43 -38.96
N PHE A 118 20.99 1.87 -38.13
CA PHE A 118 21.72 2.66 -37.11
C PHE A 118 22.97 3.31 -37.72
N LYS A 119 23.16 4.59 -37.40
CA LYS A 119 24.34 5.36 -37.77
C LYS A 119 25.27 5.56 -36.59
N ALA A 120 26.56 5.70 -36.87
CA ALA A 120 27.53 5.99 -35.81
C ALA A 120 27.15 7.28 -35.00
N GLY A 121 27.17 7.20 -33.69
CA GLY A 121 26.72 8.26 -32.78
C GLY A 121 25.35 7.99 -32.15
N ILE A 122 24.66 9.05 -31.74
CA ILE A 122 23.35 8.97 -31.06
C ILE A 122 22.26 8.69 -32.08
N ASN A 123 21.49 7.62 -31.82
CA ASN A 123 20.30 7.27 -32.59
C ASN A 123 19.09 7.29 -31.65
N VAL A 124 18.04 7.96 -32.04
CA VAL A 124 16.77 8.01 -31.27
C VAL A 124 15.73 7.18 -31.99
N MET A 125 15.15 6.20 -31.31
CA MET A 125 14.09 5.35 -31.84
C MET A 125 12.90 5.27 -30.90
N ILE A 126 11.71 5.21 -31.45
CA ILE A 126 10.48 4.95 -30.70
C ILE A 126 10.36 3.44 -30.56
N SER A 127 10.66 2.94 -29.36
CA SER A 127 10.60 1.50 -29.06
C SER A 127 10.45 1.27 -27.56
N TYR A 128 9.85 0.14 -27.20
CA TYR A 128 9.68 -0.29 -25.82
C TYR A 128 10.72 -1.36 -25.49
N VAL A 129 11.86 -0.93 -24.96
CA VAL A 129 12.89 -1.82 -24.42
C VAL A 129 12.89 -1.63 -22.89
N TYR A 130 12.91 -2.72 -22.16
CA TYR A 130 12.72 -2.73 -20.70
C TYR A 130 13.90 -2.17 -19.91
N THR A 131 15.11 -2.47 -20.33
CA THR A 131 16.35 -2.12 -19.62
C THR A 131 17.46 -1.89 -20.63
N GLY A 132 18.24 -0.84 -20.43
CA GLY A 132 19.39 -0.57 -21.26
C GLY A 132 20.53 -1.56 -21.00
N PHE A 133 21.34 -1.78 -22.02
CA PHE A 133 22.52 -2.64 -21.94
C PHE A 133 23.56 -2.25 -22.98
N LYS A 134 24.80 -2.64 -22.74
CA LYS A 134 25.90 -2.55 -23.70
C LYS A 134 26.26 -3.92 -24.23
N TYR A 135 26.47 -3.99 -25.52
CA TYR A 135 26.97 -5.18 -26.20
C TYR A 135 27.88 -4.79 -27.35
N GLU A 136 29.14 -5.17 -27.27
CA GLU A 136 30.17 -4.79 -28.23
C GLU A 136 30.19 -3.28 -28.52
N ASP A 137 29.94 -2.87 -29.77
CA ASP A 137 29.88 -1.46 -30.18
C ASP A 137 28.56 -0.76 -29.95
N TYR A 138 27.57 -1.45 -29.35
CA TYR A 138 26.20 -0.94 -29.13
C TYR A 138 25.97 -0.62 -27.67
N ALA A 139 25.40 0.56 -27.39
CA ALA A 139 24.84 0.92 -26.10
C ALA A 139 23.38 1.33 -26.28
N ILE A 140 22.47 0.64 -25.62
CA ILE A 140 21.02 0.89 -25.68
C ILE A 140 20.59 1.50 -24.37
N TYR A 141 20.11 2.74 -24.41
CA TYR A 141 19.57 3.50 -23.31
C TYR A 141 18.06 3.57 -23.44
N THR A 142 17.34 3.32 -22.36
CA THR A 142 15.87 3.28 -22.40
C THR A 142 15.24 4.31 -21.47
N SER A 143 13.92 4.38 -21.48
CA SER A 143 13.15 5.20 -20.54
C SER A 143 13.51 4.92 -19.08
N ALA A 144 13.92 3.67 -18.76
CA ALA A 144 14.27 3.28 -17.41
C ALA A 144 15.52 3.99 -16.90
N GLU A 145 16.55 4.15 -17.73
CA GLU A 145 17.79 4.82 -17.36
C GLU A 145 17.68 6.34 -17.45
N LEU A 146 16.95 6.87 -18.46
CA LEU A 146 16.87 8.31 -18.73
C LEU A 146 15.86 9.03 -17.84
N PHE A 147 14.69 8.43 -17.64
CA PHE A 147 13.59 9.05 -16.88
C PHE A 147 13.39 8.39 -15.51
N LYS A 148 14.17 7.33 -15.19
CA LYS A 148 14.05 6.51 -13.97
C LYS A 148 12.63 5.99 -13.71
N GLN A 149 11.83 5.93 -14.76
CA GLN A 149 10.50 5.35 -14.76
C GLN A 149 10.56 3.96 -15.42
N ARG A 150 10.62 2.91 -14.60
CA ARG A 150 10.31 1.57 -15.11
C ARG A 150 8.81 1.52 -15.40
N LYS A 151 8.44 1.75 -16.64
CA LYS A 151 7.05 1.56 -17.08
C LYS A 151 6.74 0.07 -17.10
N HIS A 152 5.90 -0.37 -16.19
CA HIS A 152 5.20 -1.64 -16.37
C HIS A 152 4.33 -1.52 -17.63
N THR A 153 4.61 -2.32 -18.64
CA THR A 153 3.77 -2.47 -19.83
C THR A 153 2.59 -3.40 -19.56
N GLY A 154 1.85 -3.16 -18.48
CA GLY A 154 0.50 -3.62 -18.36
C GLY A 154 -0.41 -2.47 -18.76
N ARG A 155 -1.26 -2.63 -19.75
CA ARG A 155 -2.28 -1.64 -20.19
C ARG A 155 -3.26 -1.21 -19.08
N PHE A 156 -3.04 -1.63 -17.85
CA PHE A 156 -3.84 -1.34 -16.65
C PHE A 156 -3.10 -0.54 -15.56
N ALA A 157 -1.85 -0.14 -15.77
CA ALA A 157 -1.17 0.77 -14.86
C ALA A 157 -1.48 2.20 -15.27
N SER A 158 -2.08 2.95 -14.38
CA SER A 158 -2.31 4.39 -14.41
C SER A 158 -3.69 4.88 -14.86
N LYS A 159 -4.70 4.64 -14.03
CA LYS A 159 -5.80 5.61 -13.95
C LYS A 159 -6.02 6.18 -12.55
N TYR A 160 -5.24 5.77 -11.56
CA TYR A 160 -5.45 6.21 -10.18
C TYR A 160 -4.12 6.40 -9.43
N ALA A 161 -3.37 7.42 -9.80
CA ALA A 161 -2.42 8.03 -8.89
C ALA A 161 -3.15 9.15 -8.15
N GLU A 162 -3.11 9.09 -6.82
CA GLU A 162 -3.38 10.17 -5.88
C GLU A 162 -4.83 10.38 -5.42
N ALA A 163 -5.11 9.94 -4.17
CA ALA A 163 -6.05 10.64 -3.31
C ALA A 163 -5.38 11.89 -2.72
N ARG A 164 -5.02 12.83 -3.57
CA ARG A 164 -4.77 14.23 -3.21
C ARG A 164 -5.94 15.03 -3.74
N THR A 165 -6.22 16.19 -3.12
CA THR A 165 -7.09 17.22 -3.71
C THR A 165 -7.04 17.12 -5.21
N LEU A 166 -8.22 17.09 -5.88
CA LEU A 166 -8.31 17.03 -7.35
C LEU A 166 -7.20 17.86 -7.98
N ASN A 167 -6.13 17.21 -8.42
CA ASN A 167 -5.00 17.88 -9.05
C ASN A 167 -5.27 18.12 -10.53
N SER A 168 -6.33 17.47 -11.07
CA SER A 168 -6.72 17.55 -12.47
C SER A 168 -8.24 17.42 -12.61
N TYR A 169 -8.81 18.20 -13.50
CA TYR A 169 -10.21 18.12 -13.90
C TYR A 169 -10.56 16.77 -14.59
N GLU A 170 -9.57 16.00 -15.02
CA GLU A 170 -9.72 14.68 -15.63
C GLU A 170 -10.26 13.61 -14.66
N GLU A 171 -10.20 13.90 -13.35
CA GLU A 171 -10.73 13.00 -12.32
C GLU A 171 -12.25 13.11 -12.11
N LEU A 172 -12.87 14.19 -12.64
CA LEU A 172 -14.31 14.40 -12.56
C LEU A 172 -15.03 13.62 -13.66
N LYS A 173 -16.04 12.84 -13.26
CA LYS A 173 -16.96 12.19 -14.19
C LYS A 173 -18.23 13.03 -14.34
N LYS A 174 -18.81 13.04 -15.54
CA LYS A 174 -20.10 13.70 -15.79
C LYS A 174 -21.15 13.15 -14.81
N GLY A 175 -21.86 14.04 -14.12
CA GLY A 175 -22.82 13.69 -13.09
C GLY A 175 -22.26 13.69 -11.66
N ASP A 176 -20.96 13.80 -11.45
CA ASP A 176 -20.38 13.93 -10.12
C ASP A 176 -20.87 15.21 -9.42
N TYR A 177 -21.14 15.09 -8.11
CA TYR A 177 -21.39 16.27 -7.29
C TYR A 177 -20.05 16.91 -6.90
N VAL A 178 -20.02 18.25 -6.97
CA VAL A 178 -18.85 19.06 -6.63
C VAL A 178 -19.22 20.19 -5.68
N VAL A 179 -18.26 20.62 -4.89
CA VAL A 179 -18.42 21.75 -3.97
C VAL A 179 -17.54 22.89 -4.45
N HIS A 180 -18.16 23.99 -4.79
CA HIS A 180 -17.46 25.24 -5.05
C HIS A 180 -17.35 26.05 -3.76
N ASP A 181 -16.17 26.54 -3.43
CA ASP A 181 -15.90 27.19 -2.14
C ASP A 181 -16.84 28.37 -1.83
N GLN A 182 -17.29 29.10 -2.84
CA GLN A 182 -18.18 30.27 -2.71
C GLN A 182 -19.66 29.97 -3.01
N TYR A 183 -19.96 28.97 -3.85
CA TYR A 183 -21.32 28.73 -4.35
C TYR A 183 -21.95 27.44 -3.84
N GLY A 184 -21.19 26.60 -3.11
CA GLY A 184 -21.68 25.37 -2.50
C GLY A 184 -21.79 24.21 -3.47
N ILE A 185 -22.72 23.28 -3.17
CA ILE A 185 -22.84 22.00 -3.86
C ILE A 185 -23.60 22.19 -5.17
N GLY A 186 -22.97 21.76 -6.28
CA GLY A 186 -23.52 21.66 -7.61
C GLY A 186 -23.19 20.31 -8.25
N GLN A 187 -23.64 20.07 -9.47
CA GLN A 187 -23.38 18.87 -10.23
C GLN A 187 -22.53 19.19 -11.47
N TYR A 188 -21.41 18.50 -11.60
CA TYR A 188 -20.53 18.65 -12.77
C TYR A 188 -21.17 18.02 -14.02
N VAL A 189 -21.15 18.76 -15.13
CA VAL A 189 -21.75 18.31 -16.40
C VAL A 189 -20.69 18.00 -17.43
N ASP A 190 -19.86 18.99 -17.77
CA ASP A 190 -18.83 18.88 -18.82
C ASP A 190 -17.82 20.03 -18.75
N ILE A 191 -16.79 19.94 -19.58
CA ILE A 191 -15.91 21.06 -19.89
C ILE A 191 -16.41 21.73 -21.18
N GLU A 192 -16.68 23.03 -21.10
CA GLU A 192 -17.16 23.84 -22.22
C GLU A 192 -16.09 24.84 -22.66
N LYS A 193 -15.74 24.80 -23.94
CA LYS A 193 -14.85 25.80 -24.55
C LYS A 193 -15.61 27.07 -24.88
N ARG A 194 -15.15 28.21 -24.37
CA ARG A 194 -15.71 29.53 -24.73
C ARG A 194 -14.62 30.49 -25.20
N THR A 195 -14.91 31.20 -26.26
CA THR A 195 -14.04 32.26 -26.77
C THR A 195 -14.55 33.59 -26.25
N VAL A 196 -13.77 34.24 -25.40
CA VAL A 196 -14.05 35.59 -24.88
C VAL A 196 -12.92 36.51 -25.35
N ASN A 197 -13.26 37.58 -26.03
CA ASN A 197 -12.30 38.57 -26.58
C ASN A 197 -11.20 37.96 -27.47
N GLY A 198 -11.53 36.93 -28.26
CA GLY A 198 -10.57 36.24 -29.14
C GLY A 198 -9.68 35.18 -28.45
N ILE A 199 -9.79 35.04 -27.14
CA ILE A 199 -9.06 34.02 -26.37
C ILE A 199 -10.01 32.85 -26.06
N SER A 200 -9.64 31.64 -26.46
CA SER A 200 -10.40 30.42 -26.18
C SER A 200 -9.97 29.85 -24.84
N LEU A 201 -10.89 29.75 -23.89
CA LEU A 201 -10.65 29.21 -22.55
C LEU A 201 -11.60 28.06 -22.28
N ASP A 202 -11.09 27.05 -21.53
CA ASP A 202 -11.86 25.93 -21.09
C ASP A 202 -12.47 26.21 -19.70
N TYR A 203 -13.78 25.93 -19.56
CA TYR A 203 -14.57 26.17 -18.37
C TYR A 203 -15.19 24.88 -17.88
N LEU A 204 -15.11 24.64 -16.58
CA LEU A 204 -15.87 23.59 -15.90
C LEU A 204 -17.32 24.04 -15.76
N LYS A 205 -18.26 23.28 -16.33
CA LYS A 205 -19.71 23.56 -16.24
C LYS A 205 -20.32 22.81 -15.08
N ILE A 206 -20.90 23.56 -14.14
CA ILE A 206 -21.56 23.04 -12.94
C ILE A 206 -23.01 23.51 -12.92
N ILE A 207 -23.94 22.59 -12.73
CA ILE A 207 -25.37 22.88 -12.58
C ILE A 207 -25.76 22.92 -11.10
N TYR A 208 -26.54 23.94 -10.76
CA TYR A 208 -27.09 24.19 -9.42
C TYR A 208 -28.61 24.05 -9.41
N LYS A 209 -29.23 24.24 -8.22
CA LYS A 209 -30.69 24.16 -8.06
C LYS A 209 -31.41 25.11 -9.02
N GLY A 210 -32.44 24.59 -9.72
CA GLY A 210 -33.20 25.34 -10.70
C GLY A 210 -32.50 25.47 -12.07
N ASN A 211 -31.59 24.54 -12.39
CA ASN A 211 -30.80 24.53 -13.65
C ASN A 211 -29.95 25.77 -13.88
N ALA A 212 -29.59 26.47 -12.80
CA ALA A 212 -28.65 27.58 -12.89
C ALA A 212 -27.24 27.03 -13.18
N GLU A 213 -26.56 27.64 -14.18
CA GLU A 213 -25.25 27.21 -14.62
C GLU A 213 -24.15 28.12 -14.07
N LEU A 214 -23.07 27.50 -13.57
CA LEU A 214 -21.83 28.16 -13.22
C LEU A 214 -20.71 27.67 -14.12
N LEU A 215 -19.97 28.58 -14.72
CA LEU A 215 -18.79 28.29 -15.53
C LEU A 215 -17.55 28.70 -14.74
N VAL A 216 -16.76 27.76 -14.31
CA VAL A 216 -15.52 27.99 -13.58
C VAL A 216 -14.33 27.82 -14.52
N PRO A 217 -13.50 28.86 -14.75
CA PRO A 217 -12.30 28.72 -15.56
C PRO A 217 -11.39 27.60 -14.99
N LEU A 218 -10.75 26.80 -15.82
CA LEU A 218 -9.84 25.76 -15.35
C LEU A 218 -8.67 26.30 -14.53
N SER A 219 -8.27 27.55 -14.71
CA SER A 219 -7.30 28.25 -13.86
C SER A 219 -7.77 28.44 -12.40
N GLN A 220 -9.07 28.36 -12.15
CA GLN A 220 -9.68 28.46 -10.81
C GLN A 220 -10.19 27.10 -10.31
N PHE A 221 -9.73 26.01 -10.90
CA PHE A 221 -10.13 24.66 -10.53
C PHE A 221 -9.87 24.34 -9.05
N SER A 222 -8.86 24.95 -8.44
CA SER A 222 -8.56 24.81 -7.00
C SER A 222 -9.71 25.21 -6.05
N LEU A 223 -10.69 25.98 -6.55
CA LEU A 223 -11.89 26.36 -5.80
C LEU A 223 -12.99 25.29 -5.86
N VAL A 224 -12.83 24.27 -6.70
CA VAL A 224 -13.79 23.17 -6.87
C VAL A 224 -13.21 21.90 -6.28
N ARG A 225 -14.01 21.22 -5.44
CA ARG A 225 -13.66 19.94 -4.82
C ARG A 225 -14.72 18.91 -5.16
N LYS A 226 -14.34 17.64 -5.26
CA LYS A 226 -15.31 16.57 -5.39
C LYS A 226 -16.12 16.46 -4.10
N TYR A 227 -17.45 16.45 -4.22
CA TYR A 227 -18.30 16.20 -3.04
C TYR A 227 -18.24 14.72 -2.68
N VAL A 228 -17.76 14.43 -1.50
CA VAL A 228 -17.67 13.08 -0.95
C VAL A 228 -18.42 13.08 0.37
N SER A 229 -19.52 12.34 0.43
CA SER A 229 -20.30 12.07 1.65
C SER A 229 -20.75 10.60 1.68
N LYS A 230 -21.67 10.26 2.55
CA LYS A 230 -22.23 8.90 2.64
C LYS A 230 -22.75 8.43 1.30
N GLU A 231 -22.31 7.28 0.84
CA GLU A 231 -22.66 6.73 -0.47
C GLU A 231 -24.18 6.46 -0.54
N GLY A 232 -24.79 6.90 -1.65
CA GLY A 232 -26.26 6.87 -1.83
C GLY A 232 -27.01 8.10 -1.31
N ALA A 233 -26.35 9.02 -0.57
CA ALA A 233 -26.93 10.30 -0.23
C ALA A 233 -26.80 11.27 -1.41
N VAL A 234 -27.93 11.62 -2.02
CA VAL A 234 -27.98 12.69 -3.01
C VAL A 234 -27.93 14.03 -2.29
N PRO A 235 -26.86 14.83 -2.43
CA PRO A 235 -26.80 16.12 -1.74
C PRO A 235 -27.85 17.07 -2.29
N LYS A 236 -28.32 17.97 -1.43
CA LYS A 236 -29.19 19.05 -1.85
C LYS A 236 -28.38 20.08 -2.63
N LEU A 237 -28.69 20.28 -3.90
CA LEU A 237 -28.07 21.33 -4.69
C LEU A 237 -28.40 22.72 -4.13
N HIS A 238 -27.39 23.58 -4.00
CA HIS A 238 -27.56 24.95 -3.56
C HIS A 238 -28.13 25.84 -4.68
N LYS A 239 -28.75 26.94 -4.29
CA LYS A 239 -29.20 27.94 -5.25
C LYS A 239 -28.12 29.01 -5.41
N LEU A 240 -27.68 29.26 -6.64
CA LEU A 240 -26.71 30.32 -6.94
C LEU A 240 -27.18 31.67 -6.41
N GLY A 241 -26.28 32.41 -5.76
CA GLY A 241 -26.58 33.74 -5.20
C GLY A 241 -27.41 33.77 -3.94
N SER A 242 -27.75 32.59 -3.33
CA SER A 242 -28.46 32.52 -2.06
C SER A 242 -27.51 32.60 -0.86
N LYS A 243 -27.99 33.09 0.28
CA LYS A 243 -27.24 33.10 1.53
C LYS A 243 -27.15 31.71 2.18
N GLU A 244 -27.92 30.74 1.71
CA GLU A 244 -28.03 29.38 2.28
C GLU A 244 -26.67 28.68 2.43
N TRP A 245 -25.81 28.83 1.42
CA TRP A 245 -24.45 28.25 1.46
C TRP A 245 -23.55 28.94 2.49
N LEU A 246 -23.56 30.27 2.53
CA LEU A 246 -22.76 31.04 3.46
C LEU A 246 -23.14 30.76 4.92
N GLU A 247 -24.44 30.61 5.21
CA GLU A 247 -24.93 30.26 6.54
C GLU A 247 -24.55 28.83 6.91
N THR A 248 -24.64 27.89 5.95
CA THR A 248 -24.22 26.50 6.13
C THR A 248 -22.72 26.44 6.42
N LYS A 249 -21.91 27.11 5.61
CA LYS A 249 -20.45 27.16 5.76
C LYS A 249 -20.06 27.74 7.10
N LYS A 250 -20.67 28.85 7.52
CA LYS A 250 -20.41 29.51 8.81
C LYS A 250 -20.72 28.60 10.00
N ARG A 251 -21.86 27.89 9.97
CA ARG A 251 -22.23 26.92 11.01
C ARG A 251 -21.24 25.77 11.12
N VAL A 252 -20.71 25.31 9.98
CA VAL A 252 -19.68 24.27 9.96
C VAL A 252 -18.36 24.82 10.49
N GLU A 253 -17.96 26.03 10.12
CA GLU A 253 -16.76 26.71 10.64
C GLU A 253 -16.80 26.86 12.16
N GLU A 254 -17.90 27.35 12.74
CA GLU A 254 -18.08 27.46 14.20
C GLU A 254 -17.94 26.13 14.92
N ASN A 255 -18.52 25.04 14.36
CA ASN A 255 -18.38 23.70 14.91
C ASN A 255 -16.97 23.16 14.79
N VAL A 256 -16.29 23.43 13.69
CA VAL A 256 -14.90 23.04 13.43
C VAL A 256 -13.96 23.76 14.39
N GLU A 257 -14.17 25.04 14.67
CA GLU A 257 -13.38 25.81 15.64
C GLU A 257 -13.54 25.26 17.07
N GLU A 258 -14.77 24.90 17.47
CA GLU A 258 -15.02 24.26 18.78
C GLU A 258 -14.29 22.91 18.89
N LEU A 259 -14.33 22.11 17.81
CA LEU A 259 -13.63 20.83 17.77
C LEU A 259 -12.11 21.01 17.78
N ALA A 260 -11.59 21.95 17.00
CA ALA A 260 -10.17 22.29 16.95
C ALA A 260 -9.67 22.75 18.34
N GLY A 261 -10.43 23.61 19.03
CA GLY A 261 -10.10 24.04 20.38
C GLY A 261 -10.01 22.89 21.39
N ARG A 262 -10.95 21.93 21.33
CA ARG A 262 -10.89 20.71 22.18
C ARG A 262 -9.70 19.81 21.82
N LEU A 263 -9.40 19.66 20.54
CA LEU A 263 -8.25 18.87 20.09
C LEU A 263 -6.95 19.55 20.51
N VAL A 264 -6.81 20.84 20.28
CA VAL A 264 -5.63 21.60 20.72
C VAL A 264 -5.41 21.51 22.23
N GLN A 265 -6.46 21.62 23.05
CA GLN A 265 -6.35 21.46 24.51
C GLN A 265 -5.90 20.06 24.93
N LEU A 266 -6.38 19.01 24.25
CA LEU A 266 -5.95 17.63 24.51
C LEU A 266 -4.48 17.39 24.17
N TYR A 267 -3.93 18.14 23.23
CA TYR A 267 -2.55 17.96 22.73
C TYR A 267 -1.59 19.07 23.18
N ALA A 268 -2.09 20.23 23.61
CA ALA A 268 -1.26 21.32 24.16
C ALA A 268 -0.44 20.90 25.39
N LYS A 269 -0.92 19.93 26.19
CA LYS A 269 -0.12 19.30 27.25
C LYS A 269 1.17 18.68 26.71
N ARG A 270 1.13 18.10 25.53
CA ARG A 270 2.22 17.37 24.91
C ARG A 270 3.24 18.28 24.19
N ASP A 271 2.77 19.40 23.66
CA ASP A 271 3.66 20.41 23.02
C ASP A 271 4.56 21.14 24.04
N GLY A 272 4.25 21.04 25.35
CA GLY A 272 5.04 21.57 26.45
C GLY A 272 6.04 20.58 27.05
N ASP A 273 5.94 19.29 26.73
CA ASP A 273 6.83 18.26 27.26
C ASP A 273 8.14 18.21 26.44
N ILE A 274 9.26 18.27 27.17
CA ILE A 274 10.59 18.13 26.57
C ILE A 274 10.90 16.64 26.50
N GLY A 275 11.00 16.11 25.29
CA GLY A 275 11.44 14.75 25.00
C GLY A 275 12.96 14.62 24.98
N PHE A 276 13.42 13.40 24.81
CA PHE A 276 14.83 13.11 24.54
C PHE A 276 15.10 13.28 23.05
N ALA A 277 16.06 14.13 22.67
CA ALA A 277 16.52 14.25 21.31
C ALA A 277 17.70 13.28 21.07
N CYS A 278 17.55 12.39 20.12
CA CYS A 278 18.64 11.53 19.68
C CYS A 278 19.69 12.36 18.91
N ASP A 279 20.94 11.94 19.00
CA ASP A 279 22.01 12.47 18.15
C ASP A 279 21.81 12.09 16.68
N LYS A 280 22.56 12.72 15.78
CA LYS A 280 22.63 12.32 14.39
C LYS A 280 23.17 10.89 14.27
N ASP A 281 22.95 10.29 13.11
CA ASP A 281 23.38 8.91 12.86
C ASP A 281 24.87 8.74 13.13
N SER A 282 25.22 7.71 13.90
CA SER A 282 26.58 7.28 14.15
C SER A 282 27.10 6.41 12.99
N SER A 283 28.41 6.16 12.96
CA SER A 283 29.00 5.19 12.03
C SER A 283 28.41 3.79 12.20
N LEU A 284 28.02 3.42 13.43
CA LEU A 284 27.39 2.13 13.72
C LEU A 284 25.98 2.02 13.12
N GLN A 285 25.21 3.12 13.15
CA GLN A 285 23.92 3.20 12.48
C GLN A 285 24.08 3.07 10.97
N GLU A 286 25.06 3.74 10.37
CA GLU A 286 25.33 3.65 8.93
C GLU A 286 25.75 2.23 8.53
N GLU A 287 26.61 1.59 9.31
CA GLU A 287 27.03 0.21 9.10
C GLU A 287 25.81 -0.74 9.15
N PHE A 288 24.96 -0.61 10.17
CA PHE A 288 23.74 -1.38 10.29
C PHE A 288 22.81 -1.18 9.07
N GLU A 289 22.61 0.05 8.61
CA GLU A 289 21.76 0.34 7.46
C GLU A 289 22.29 -0.25 6.17
N ASN A 290 23.62 -0.31 6.01
CA ASN A 290 24.27 -0.91 4.85
C ASN A 290 24.17 -2.46 4.82
N THR A 291 23.87 -3.12 5.96
CA THR A 291 23.62 -4.57 5.96
C THR A 291 22.28 -4.97 5.35
N PHE A 292 21.42 -4.00 5.02
CA PHE A 292 20.11 -4.29 4.40
C PHE A 292 20.27 -4.75 2.96
N SER A 293 19.89 -6.00 2.68
CA SER A 293 20.14 -6.67 1.41
C SER A 293 19.26 -6.18 0.24
N TYR A 294 18.32 -5.28 0.49
CA TYR A 294 17.37 -4.79 -0.51
C TYR A 294 17.55 -3.29 -0.73
N GLU A 295 17.24 -2.82 -1.93
CA GLU A 295 17.14 -1.38 -2.18
C GLU A 295 15.89 -0.80 -1.53
N LEU A 296 16.04 0.31 -0.83
CA LEU A 296 14.90 1.04 -0.28
C LEU A 296 14.07 1.69 -1.40
N THR A 297 12.76 1.66 -1.24
CA THR A 297 11.89 2.49 -2.09
C THR A 297 12.01 3.97 -1.68
N THR A 298 11.63 4.88 -2.59
CA THR A 298 11.63 6.33 -2.30
C THR A 298 10.80 6.68 -1.07
N ASP A 299 9.66 6.00 -0.88
CA ASP A 299 8.77 6.23 0.26
C ASP A 299 9.34 5.67 1.55
N GLN A 300 10.04 4.51 1.49
CA GLN A 300 10.75 3.96 2.65
C GLN A 300 11.86 4.91 3.10
N GLN A 301 12.68 5.40 2.18
CA GLN A 301 13.74 6.37 2.50
C GLN A 301 13.15 7.63 3.13
N LYS A 302 12.12 8.21 2.50
CA LYS A 302 11.43 9.39 3.03
C LYS A 302 10.86 9.15 4.43
N ALA A 303 10.23 7.99 4.66
CA ALA A 303 9.68 7.65 5.97
C ALA A 303 10.77 7.47 7.05
N ILE A 304 11.92 6.89 6.68
CA ILE A 304 13.09 6.76 7.56
C ILE A 304 13.61 8.15 7.94
N ASP A 305 13.78 9.04 6.95
CA ASP A 305 14.28 10.40 7.18
C ASP A 305 13.33 11.21 8.07
N GLU A 306 12.02 11.08 7.85
CA GLU A 306 10.99 11.72 8.67
C GLU A 306 10.98 11.20 10.11
N VAL A 307 11.11 9.89 10.34
CA VAL A 307 11.20 9.28 11.68
C VAL A 307 12.48 9.72 12.38
N LYS A 308 13.62 9.67 11.72
CA LYS A 308 14.91 10.14 12.29
C LYS A 308 14.86 11.61 12.68
N LYS A 309 14.28 12.46 11.81
CA LYS A 309 14.10 13.88 12.08
C LYS A 309 13.24 14.14 13.31
N ASP A 310 12.14 13.38 13.48
CA ASP A 310 11.30 13.51 14.67
C ASP A 310 12.07 13.09 15.91
N MET A 311 12.79 11.96 15.88
CA MET A 311 13.60 11.47 17.01
C MET A 311 14.78 12.41 17.39
N GLU A 312 15.27 13.19 16.44
CA GLU A 312 16.33 14.21 16.66
C GLU A 312 15.77 15.55 17.18
N SER A 313 14.44 15.64 17.31
CA SER A 313 13.80 16.85 17.87
C SER A 313 13.65 16.76 19.38
N ASN A 314 13.56 17.94 20.04
CA ASN A 314 13.29 18.00 21.47
C ASN A 314 11.84 17.67 21.85
N LYS A 315 10.98 17.34 20.88
CA LYS A 315 9.57 16.98 21.10
C LYS A 315 9.39 15.48 20.95
N PRO A 316 8.68 14.81 21.87
CA PRO A 316 8.41 13.38 21.73
C PRO A 316 7.68 13.07 20.43
N MET A 317 8.23 12.17 19.64
CA MET A 317 7.62 11.72 18.39
C MET A 317 6.28 11.01 18.66
N ASP A 318 5.25 11.33 17.88
CA ASP A 318 4.05 10.48 17.71
C ASP A 318 3.75 10.37 16.22
N ARG A 319 4.27 9.33 15.60
CA ARG A 319 4.16 9.15 14.17
C ARG A 319 3.43 7.87 13.84
N LEU A 320 2.54 7.97 12.85
CA LEU A 320 1.86 6.85 12.24
C LEU A 320 2.55 6.51 10.91
N LEU A 321 3.06 5.29 10.79
CA LEU A 321 3.58 4.74 9.55
C LEU A 321 2.53 3.84 8.91
N CYS A 322 1.96 4.30 7.82
CA CYS A 322 0.98 3.56 7.02
C CYS A 322 1.65 2.93 5.80
N GLY A 323 1.27 1.72 5.47
CA GLY A 323 1.73 1.05 4.25
C GLY A 323 1.18 -0.35 4.17
N ASP A 324 1.00 -0.86 2.99
CA ASP A 324 0.49 -2.21 2.79
C ASP A 324 1.35 -3.27 3.49
N VAL A 325 0.76 -4.43 3.69
CA VAL A 325 1.49 -5.57 4.26
C VAL A 325 2.67 -5.91 3.35
N GLY A 326 3.89 -6.02 3.91
CA GLY A 326 5.11 -6.33 3.16
C GLY A 326 5.76 -5.12 2.46
N PHE A 327 5.33 -3.88 2.74
CA PHE A 327 5.98 -2.66 2.21
C PHE A 327 7.17 -2.18 3.05
N GLY A 328 7.68 -3.01 3.95
CA GLY A 328 8.89 -2.72 4.71
C GLY A 328 8.69 -1.84 5.93
N LYS A 329 7.47 -1.72 6.48
CA LYS A 329 7.22 -1.01 7.76
C LYS A 329 8.14 -1.47 8.88
N THR A 330 8.42 -2.78 8.96
CA THR A 330 9.32 -3.37 9.96
C THR A 330 10.75 -2.88 9.81
N GLU A 331 11.25 -2.66 8.59
CA GLU A 331 12.61 -2.11 8.37
C GLU A 331 12.72 -0.67 8.87
N VAL A 332 11.71 0.17 8.62
CA VAL A 332 11.66 1.54 9.16
C VAL A 332 11.67 1.51 10.69
N ALA A 333 10.85 0.64 11.29
CA ALA A 333 10.78 0.46 12.73
C ALA A 333 12.10 -0.05 13.34
N LEU A 334 12.80 -0.93 12.64
CA LEU A 334 14.05 -1.51 13.06
C LEU A 334 15.19 -0.47 13.06
N ARG A 335 15.23 0.41 12.05
CA ARG A 335 16.17 1.54 12.01
C ARG A 335 15.89 2.56 13.12
N ALA A 336 14.63 2.84 13.41
CA ALA A 336 14.27 3.68 14.55
C ALA A 336 14.68 3.04 15.89
N ALA A 337 14.46 1.73 16.04
CA ALA A 337 14.87 0.98 17.25
C ALA A 337 16.40 1.00 17.41
N PHE A 338 17.14 0.80 16.33
CA PHE A 338 18.61 0.88 16.34
C PHE A 338 19.08 2.26 16.82
N LYS A 339 18.53 3.33 16.22
CA LYS A 339 18.85 4.71 16.59
C LYS A 339 18.60 5.01 18.07
N ALA A 340 17.47 4.54 18.61
CA ALA A 340 17.18 4.72 20.03
C ALA A 340 18.19 4.00 20.94
N VAL A 341 18.56 2.75 20.60
CA VAL A 341 19.55 1.97 21.37
C VAL A 341 20.94 2.56 21.26
N ASP A 342 21.35 3.00 20.09
CA ASP A 342 22.62 3.66 19.85
C ASP A 342 22.78 4.96 20.69
N ASN A 343 21.65 5.60 21.01
CA ASN A 343 21.59 6.74 21.93
C ASN A 343 21.34 6.34 23.40
N GLY A 344 21.57 5.06 23.75
CA GLY A 344 21.51 4.58 25.13
C GLY A 344 20.10 4.37 25.68
N LYS A 345 19.05 4.39 24.85
CA LYS A 345 17.66 4.21 25.25
C LYS A 345 17.18 2.78 25.03
N GLN A 346 16.25 2.32 25.86
CA GLN A 346 15.58 1.04 25.65
C GLN A 346 14.39 1.19 24.72
N VAL A 347 14.06 0.12 24.01
CA VAL A 347 12.97 0.06 23.03
C VAL A 347 11.96 -1.01 23.42
N ALA A 348 10.68 -0.67 23.40
CA ALA A 348 9.56 -1.61 23.52
C ALA A 348 8.85 -1.77 22.17
N TYR A 349 8.72 -3.01 21.69
CA TYR A 349 7.97 -3.33 20.47
C TYR A 349 6.72 -4.14 20.83
N LEU A 350 5.54 -3.58 20.60
CA LEU A 350 4.26 -4.18 20.93
C LEU A 350 3.63 -4.83 19.70
N CYS A 351 3.27 -6.12 19.84
CA CYS A 351 2.56 -6.90 18.84
C CYS A 351 1.19 -7.35 19.35
N PRO A 352 0.16 -7.44 18.51
CA PRO A 352 -1.17 -7.87 18.93
C PRO A 352 -1.25 -9.37 19.26
N THR A 353 -0.36 -10.21 18.73
CA THR A 353 -0.38 -11.66 18.93
C THR A 353 0.99 -12.23 19.29
N THR A 354 0.97 -13.39 19.95
CA THR A 354 2.16 -14.11 20.40
C THR A 354 3.04 -14.54 19.22
N ILE A 355 2.43 -15.03 18.15
CA ILE A 355 3.19 -15.53 16.98
C ILE A 355 3.84 -14.37 16.23
N LEU A 356 3.12 -13.25 16.09
CA LEU A 356 3.69 -12.07 15.44
C LEU A 356 4.88 -11.50 16.25
N SER A 357 4.78 -11.51 17.59
CA SER A 357 5.90 -11.11 18.44
C SER A 357 7.12 -12.04 18.29
N LEU A 358 6.90 -13.34 18.08
CA LEU A 358 7.98 -14.29 17.79
C LEU A 358 8.62 -14.03 16.41
N GLN A 359 7.82 -13.73 15.39
CA GLN A 359 8.34 -13.39 14.05
C GLN A 359 9.19 -12.12 14.09
N HIS A 360 8.69 -11.05 14.73
CA HIS A 360 9.47 -9.83 14.88
C HIS A 360 10.73 -10.05 15.72
N TYR A 361 10.66 -10.81 16.80
CA TYR A 361 11.83 -11.18 17.59
C TYR A 361 12.90 -11.87 16.73
N ASN A 362 12.52 -12.87 15.92
CA ASN A 362 13.45 -13.55 15.04
C ASN A 362 14.04 -12.59 13.98
N THR A 363 13.22 -11.72 13.41
CA THR A 363 13.67 -10.72 12.44
C THR A 363 14.70 -9.76 13.06
N PHE A 364 14.38 -9.20 14.23
CA PHE A 364 15.27 -8.29 14.94
C PHE A 364 16.56 -8.98 15.37
N LYS A 365 16.45 -10.18 15.95
CA LYS A 365 17.61 -10.96 16.36
C LYS A 365 18.55 -11.27 15.20
N ASN A 366 18.01 -11.67 14.05
CA ASN A 366 18.82 -11.96 12.86
C ASN A 366 19.50 -10.72 12.30
N ARG A 367 18.79 -9.58 12.26
CA ARG A 367 19.30 -8.32 11.71
C ARG A 367 20.31 -7.64 12.65
N LEU A 368 20.22 -7.88 13.94
CA LEU A 368 21.09 -7.28 14.97
C LEU A 368 22.16 -8.26 15.47
N ASN A 369 22.30 -9.44 14.86
CA ASN A 369 23.20 -10.49 15.34
C ASN A 369 24.67 -10.04 15.41
N ASP A 370 25.10 -9.20 14.49
CA ASP A 370 26.48 -8.70 14.38
C ASP A 370 26.72 -7.38 15.16
N PHE A 371 25.70 -6.92 15.88
CA PHE A 371 25.74 -5.67 16.66
C PHE A 371 25.60 -5.92 18.16
N PRO A 372 26.23 -5.09 19.01
CA PRO A 372 26.24 -5.28 20.46
C PRO A 372 24.89 -4.90 21.11
N MET A 373 23.79 -5.40 20.59
CA MET A 373 22.43 -5.11 21.06
C MET A 373 21.72 -6.38 21.49
N ARG A 374 21.12 -6.37 22.67
CA ARG A 374 20.38 -7.50 23.22
C ARG A 374 18.88 -7.37 23.01
N VAL A 375 18.32 -8.31 22.26
CA VAL A 375 16.88 -8.40 21.99
C VAL A 375 16.29 -9.52 22.85
N ALA A 376 15.17 -9.26 23.51
CA ALA A 376 14.44 -10.25 24.30
C ALA A 376 12.98 -10.36 23.86
N LEU A 377 12.41 -11.55 24.02
CA LEU A 377 11.00 -11.85 23.75
C LEU A 377 10.25 -11.98 25.07
N LEU A 378 9.14 -11.24 25.21
CA LEU A 378 8.26 -11.32 26.38
C LEU A 378 6.84 -11.64 25.97
N ASN A 379 6.54 -12.90 25.90
CA ASN A 379 5.21 -13.41 25.61
C ASN A 379 5.00 -14.76 26.35
N ARG A 380 3.86 -15.40 26.16
CA ARG A 380 3.54 -16.66 26.87
C ARG A 380 4.29 -17.91 26.37
N PHE A 381 5.05 -17.83 25.28
CA PHE A 381 5.95 -18.92 24.87
C PHE A 381 7.21 -18.99 25.75
N VAL A 382 7.49 -17.92 26.49
CA VAL A 382 8.61 -17.85 27.41
C VAL A 382 8.14 -18.35 28.78
N ASP A 383 8.84 -19.33 29.33
CA ASP A 383 8.52 -19.89 30.66
C ASP A 383 8.67 -18.83 31.78
N ASP A 384 7.95 -18.99 32.87
CA ASP A 384 7.88 -18.02 33.97
C ASP A 384 9.24 -17.69 34.59
N LYS A 385 10.17 -18.67 34.61
CA LYS A 385 11.51 -18.46 35.16
C LYS A 385 12.30 -17.51 34.25
N LYS A 386 12.29 -17.75 32.95
CA LYS A 386 12.95 -16.90 31.98
C LYS A 386 12.28 -15.52 31.89
N GLN A 387 10.94 -15.43 32.03
CA GLN A 387 10.28 -14.13 32.10
C GLN A 387 10.81 -13.29 33.26
N LYS A 388 11.01 -13.87 34.45
CA LYS A 388 11.60 -13.15 35.59
C LYS A 388 13.02 -12.69 35.30
N GLU A 389 13.88 -13.55 34.75
CA GLU A 389 15.24 -13.19 34.35
C GLU A 389 15.24 -12.03 33.33
N ILE A 390 14.33 -12.08 32.33
CA ILE A 390 14.16 -11.01 31.33
C ILE A 390 13.74 -9.69 32.01
N LEU A 391 12.80 -9.73 32.95
CA LEU A 391 12.33 -8.54 33.66
C LEU A 391 13.42 -7.90 34.52
N ASP A 392 14.22 -8.72 35.20
CA ASP A 392 15.36 -8.24 36.01
C ASP A 392 16.44 -7.65 35.12
N ASP A 393 16.81 -8.29 34.01
CA ASP A 393 17.77 -7.80 33.02
C ASP A 393 17.27 -6.53 32.31
N LEU A 394 15.97 -6.41 32.02
CA LEU A 394 15.36 -5.21 31.45
C LEU A 394 15.47 -4.01 32.43
N LYS A 395 15.12 -4.24 33.69
CA LYS A 395 15.23 -3.23 34.74
C LYS A 395 16.67 -2.81 35.01
N ALA A 396 17.62 -3.74 34.87
CA ALA A 396 19.05 -3.46 35.00
C ALA A 396 19.65 -2.72 33.78
N GLY A 397 18.90 -2.64 32.67
CA GLY A 397 19.37 -2.02 31.41
C GLY A 397 20.32 -2.93 30.63
N LYS A 398 20.23 -4.26 30.81
CA LYS A 398 21.02 -5.23 30.04
C LYS A 398 20.28 -5.71 28.78
N ILE A 399 19.00 -5.42 28.67
CA ILE A 399 18.20 -5.68 27.48
C ILE A 399 17.87 -4.34 26.82
N ASP A 400 18.23 -4.20 25.57
CA ASP A 400 18.06 -2.97 24.80
C ASP A 400 16.70 -2.93 24.13
N ILE A 401 16.26 -4.05 23.56
CA ILE A 401 14.99 -4.16 22.83
C ILE A 401 14.16 -5.30 23.41
N ILE A 402 12.95 -4.98 23.87
CA ILE A 402 11.97 -5.98 24.27
C ILE A 402 10.82 -6.05 23.27
N ILE A 403 10.56 -7.25 22.75
CA ILE A 403 9.48 -7.50 21.81
C ILE A 403 8.45 -8.38 22.48
N GLY A 404 7.17 -8.00 22.45
CA GLY A 404 6.15 -8.83 23.07
C GLY A 404 4.73 -8.38 22.78
N THR A 405 3.80 -9.03 23.46
CA THR A 405 2.37 -8.73 23.40
C THR A 405 2.01 -7.69 24.48
N HIS A 406 0.73 -7.54 24.77
CA HIS A 406 0.24 -6.73 25.90
C HIS A 406 0.95 -7.01 27.24
N ARG A 407 1.63 -8.15 27.40
CA ARG A 407 2.44 -8.49 28.57
C ARG A 407 3.53 -7.44 28.86
N VAL A 408 4.07 -6.80 27.80
CA VAL A 408 5.07 -5.73 27.94
C VAL A 408 4.50 -4.48 28.64
N LEU A 409 3.18 -4.27 28.58
CA LEU A 409 2.49 -3.15 29.22
C LEU A 409 2.09 -3.43 30.70
N SER A 410 2.37 -4.61 31.22
CA SER A 410 1.99 -5.01 32.59
C SER A 410 2.78 -4.18 33.62
N LYS A 411 2.16 -3.97 34.78
CA LYS A 411 2.70 -3.08 35.85
C LYS A 411 4.03 -3.55 36.45
N ASP A 412 4.33 -4.83 36.35
CA ASP A 412 5.59 -5.44 36.82
C ASP A 412 6.76 -5.24 35.84
N VAL A 413 6.48 -4.85 34.61
CA VAL A 413 7.51 -4.53 33.62
C VAL A 413 8.05 -3.13 33.90
N LYS A 414 9.32 -3.05 34.26
CA LYS A 414 10.01 -1.79 34.53
C LYS A 414 11.23 -1.67 33.62
N PHE A 415 11.31 -0.55 32.95
CA PHE A 415 12.45 -0.17 32.13
C PHE A 415 13.44 0.65 32.96
N LYS A 416 14.72 0.59 32.63
CA LYS A 416 15.73 1.48 33.18
C LYS A 416 15.59 2.85 32.54
N ASP A 417 15.50 2.90 31.22
CA ASP A 417 15.38 4.15 30.44
C ASP A 417 14.71 3.89 29.08
N LEU A 418 13.36 3.83 29.08
CA LEU A 418 12.58 3.63 27.86
C LEU A 418 12.55 4.91 27.04
N GLY A 419 13.04 4.88 25.80
CA GLY A 419 13.04 6.02 24.87
C GLY A 419 12.10 5.87 23.68
N LEU A 420 11.86 4.64 23.22
CA LEU A 420 11.03 4.40 22.03
C LEU A 420 10.01 3.29 22.27
N LEU A 421 8.75 3.57 21.93
CA LEU A 421 7.67 2.59 21.87
C LEU A 421 7.21 2.38 20.44
N ILE A 422 7.37 1.19 19.91
CA ILE A 422 6.87 0.78 18.59
C ILE A 422 5.60 -0.03 18.80
N ILE A 423 4.53 0.30 18.06
CA ILE A 423 3.22 -0.36 18.21
C ILE A 423 2.77 -0.87 16.84
N ASP A 424 2.70 -2.18 16.69
CA ASP A 424 2.14 -2.77 15.48
C ASP A 424 0.62 -2.96 15.63
N GLU A 425 -0.14 -2.51 14.61
CA GLU A 425 -1.61 -2.58 14.56
C GLU A 425 -2.29 -2.05 15.84
N GLU A 426 -2.02 -0.79 16.22
CA GLU A 426 -2.52 -0.12 17.44
C GLU A 426 -4.03 -0.32 17.68
N GLN A 427 -4.82 -0.45 16.61
CA GLN A 427 -6.26 -0.64 16.69
C GLN A 427 -6.70 -1.94 17.36
N ARG A 428 -5.82 -2.94 17.41
CA ARG A 428 -6.13 -4.26 17.97
C ARG A 428 -5.98 -4.36 19.49
N PHE A 429 -5.43 -3.33 20.11
CA PHE A 429 -5.30 -3.27 21.56
C PHE A 429 -6.61 -2.82 22.23
N GLY A 430 -6.95 -3.43 23.38
CA GLY A 430 -8.11 -3.10 24.18
C GLY A 430 -8.01 -1.71 24.82
N VAL A 431 -9.13 -1.24 25.41
CA VAL A 431 -9.25 0.11 26.00
C VAL A 431 -8.21 0.32 27.10
N GLU A 432 -8.07 -0.64 28.02
CA GLU A 432 -7.14 -0.58 29.16
C GLU A 432 -5.67 -0.48 28.68
N HIS A 433 -5.29 -1.24 27.67
CA HIS A 433 -3.96 -1.16 27.07
C HIS A 433 -3.73 0.19 26.36
N LYS A 434 -4.76 0.75 25.73
CA LYS A 434 -4.68 2.06 25.08
C LYS A 434 -4.49 3.19 26.08
N GLU A 435 -5.05 3.08 27.27
CA GLU A 435 -4.80 4.05 28.36
C GLU A 435 -3.36 3.99 28.82
N ARG A 436 -2.84 2.79 29.03
CA ARG A 436 -1.42 2.62 29.39
C ARG A 436 -0.46 3.10 28.32
N ILE A 437 -0.76 2.81 27.05
CA ILE A 437 -0.01 3.36 25.91
C ILE A 437 -0.06 4.88 25.92
N ARG A 438 -1.20 5.48 26.24
CA ARG A 438 -1.36 6.94 26.30
C ARG A 438 -0.50 7.56 27.39
N GLU A 439 -0.43 6.96 28.57
CA GLU A 439 0.45 7.40 29.65
C GLU A 439 1.93 7.39 29.23
N LEU A 440 2.37 6.31 28.55
CA LEU A 440 3.73 6.20 28.03
C LEU A 440 4.02 7.23 26.92
N LYS A 441 3.02 7.57 26.11
CA LYS A 441 3.15 8.53 25.01
C LYS A 441 3.53 9.95 25.46
N GLU A 442 3.30 10.31 26.71
CA GLU A 442 3.56 11.68 27.21
C GLU A 442 5.06 12.02 27.28
N SER A 443 5.93 11.03 27.43
CA SER A 443 7.36 11.28 27.71
C SER A 443 8.35 10.59 26.76
N ILE A 444 7.90 9.73 25.85
CA ILE A 444 8.77 8.93 24.98
C ILE A 444 8.33 9.02 23.51
N ASP A 445 9.23 8.70 22.62
CA ASP A 445 8.94 8.57 21.19
C ASP A 445 8.00 7.39 20.93
N VAL A 446 7.03 7.60 20.05
CA VAL A 446 6.07 6.55 19.66
C VAL A 446 5.95 6.46 18.14
N LEU A 447 6.25 5.27 17.63
CA LEU A 447 6.05 4.91 16.24
C LEU A 447 4.97 3.84 16.12
N SER A 448 3.82 4.18 15.55
CA SER A 448 2.75 3.22 15.30
C SER A 448 2.76 2.76 13.85
N LEU A 449 2.62 1.45 13.65
CA LEU A 449 2.60 0.82 12.33
C LEU A 449 1.17 0.35 12.02
N SER A 450 0.71 0.57 10.80
CA SER A 450 -0.59 0.06 10.36
C SER A 450 -0.62 -0.26 8.87
N ALA A 451 -1.26 -1.37 8.51
CA ALA A 451 -1.53 -1.72 7.12
C ALA A 451 -2.77 -0.99 6.58
N THR A 452 -3.77 -0.80 7.44
CA THR A 452 -5.00 -0.07 7.13
C THR A 452 -5.37 0.79 8.33
N PRO A 453 -5.01 2.07 8.34
CA PRO A 453 -5.29 2.93 9.47
C PRO A 453 -6.81 3.01 9.70
N ILE A 454 -7.21 2.95 10.98
CA ILE A 454 -8.61 3.24 11.32
C ILE A 454 -8.90 4.68 10.91
N PRO A 455 -10.11 4.96 10.41
CA PRO A 455 -10.50 6.31 10.01
C PRO A 455 -10.17 7.41 11.05
N ARG A 456 -10.36 7.15 12.35
CA ARG A 456 -10.06 8.11 13.42
C ARG A 456 -8.56 8.40 13.56
N THR A 457 -7.70 7.38 13.51
CA THR A 457 -6.25 7.53 13.61
C THR A 457 -5.69 8.25 12.37
N LEU A 458 -6.20 7.89 11.21
CA LEU A 458 -5.89 8.55 9.95
C LEU A 458 -6.29 10.02 9.97
N GLN A 459 -7.48 10.33 10.50
CA GLN A 459 -7.97 11.71 10.63
C GLN A 459 -7.08 12.56 11.55
N MET A 460 -6.66 12.04 12.70
CA MET A 460 -5.74 12.76 13.61
C MET A 460 -4.41 13.09 12.92
N SER A 461 -3.94 12.21 12.02
CA SER A 461 -2.74 12.45 11.23
C SER A 461 -2.98 13.44 10.09
N LEU A 462 -4.13 13.38 9.42
CA LEU A 462 -4.51 14.34 8.36
C LEU A 462 -4.69 15.77 8.89
N ILE A 463 -5.11 15.90 10.15
CA ILE A 463 -5.28 17.18 10.85
C ILE A 463 -3.92 17.75 11.32
N GLY A 464 -2.80 17.02 11.13
CA GLY A 464 -1.47 17.47 11.53
C GLY A 464 -1.18 17.37 13.04
N ILE A 465 -2.06 16.72 13.79
CA ILE A 465 -1.89 16.47 15.24
C ILE A 465 -0.87 15.35 15.48
N ARG A 466 -0.75 14.42 14.53
CA ARG A 466 0.14 13.28 14.57
C ARG A 466 0.94 13.21 13.27
N GLY A 467 2.25 12.94 13.35
CA GLY A 467 3.07 12.69 12.17
C GLY A 467 2.51 11.53 11.33
N LEU A 468 2.52 11.65 10.02
CA LEU A 468 2.09 10.61 9.09
C LEU A 468 3.17 10.37 8.03
N SER A 469 3.59 9.12 7.91
CA SER A 469 4.40 8.65 6.78
C SER A 469 3.66 7.54 6.05
N THR A 470 3.66 7.55 4.72
CA THR A 470 3.00 6.54 3.89
C THR A 470 4.02 5.80 3.04
N LEU A 471 3.85 4.48 2.93
CA LEU A 471 4.59 3.62 2.02
C LEU A 471 3.62 3.15 0.93
N ASP A 472 3.62 3.85 -0.19
CA ASP A 472 2.70 3.62 -1.31
C ASP A 472 3.38 2.85 -2.45
N THR A 473 4.72 2.90 -2.52
CA THR A 473 5.52 2.21 -3.53
C THR A 473 5.85 0.78 -3.08
N PRO A 474 5.43 -0.26 -3.81
CA PRO A 474 5.78 -1.63 -3.47
C PRO A 474 7.28 -1.89 -3.64
N PRO A 475 7.89 -2.75 -2.79
CA PRO A 475 9.24 -3.23 -3.01
C PRO A 475 9.38 -3.95 -4.35
N ARG A 476 10.58 -3.94 -4.92
CA ARG A 476 10.90 -4.73 -6.12
C ARG A 476 10.62 -6.21 -5.83
N ASN A 477 10.11 -6.96 -6.79
CA ASN A 477 9.77 -8.39 -6.71
C ASN A 477 8.48 -8.73 -5.94
N ARG A 478 7.56 -7.81 -5.78
CA ARG A 478 6.25 -8.11 -5.23
C ARG A 478 5.16 -8.06 -6.29
N TYR A 479 4.43 -9.17 -6.44
CA TYR A 479 3.30 -9.25 -7.37
C TYR A 479 1.99 -8.86 -6.69
N PRO A 480 1.09 -8.15 -7.38
CA PRO A 480 -0.25 -7.92 -6.86
C PRO A 480 -1.01 -9.24 -6.70
N VAL A 481 -1.86 -9.32 -5.69
CA VAL A 481 -2.72 -10.49 -5.47
C VAL A 481 -3.85 -10.47 -6.48
N MET A 482 -3.91 -11.48 -7.34
CA MET A 482 -4.97 -11.67 -8.32
C MET A 482 -6.29 -11.92 -7.61
N THR A 483 -7.25 -10.99 -7.77
CA THR A 483 -8.49 -10.99 -6.99
C THR A 483 -9.68 -11.30 -7.88
N TYR A 484 -10.39 -12.38 -7.56
CA TYR A 484 -11.57 -12.84 -8.27
C TYR A 484 -12.81 -12.75 -7.38
N VAL A 485 -13.89 -12.17 -7.89
CA VAL A 485 -15.22 -12.19 -7.28
C VAL A 485 -16.05 -13.15 -8.10
N VAL A 486 -16.37 -14.32 -7.54
CA VAL A 486 -16.97 -15.42 -8.29
C VAL A 486 -18.10 -16.09 -7.50
N SER A 487 -19.06 -16.68 -8.21
CA SER A 487 -20.13 -17.44 -7.59
C SER A 487 -19.60 -18.71 -6.93
N LYS A 488 -20.04 -18.99 -5.71
CA LYS A 488 -19.61 -20.16 -4.94
C LYS A 488 -19.97 -21.46 -5.68
N SER A 489 -18.97 -22.32 -5.88
CA SER A 489 -19.11 -23.66 -6.44
C SER A 489 -18.14 -24.62 -5.77
N ASP A 490 -18.59 -25.81 -5.38
CA ASP A 490 -17.73 -26.82 -4.77
C ASP A 490 -16.64 -27.29 -5.73
N ASN A 491 -16.93 -27.39 -7.02
CA ASN A 491 -15.94 -27.73 -8.04
C ASN A 491 -14.82 -26.68 -8.14
N LEU A 492 -15.18 -25.39 -8.15
CA LEU A 492 -14.21 -24.30 -8.17
C LEU A 492 -13.33 -24.33 -6.92
N ILE A 493 -13.91 -24.48 -5.74
CA ILE A 493 -13.15 -24.54 -4.47
C ILE A 493 -12.13 -25.67 -4.51
N ARG A 494 -12.56 -26.87 -4.95
CA ARG A 494 -11.68 -28.03 -5.08
C ARG A 494 -10.54 -27.76 -6.08
N GLU A 495 -10.85 -27.24 -7.26
CA GLU A 495 -9.88 -26.93 -8.29
C GLU A 495 -8.83 -25.92 -7.82
N VAL A 496 -9.27 -24.83 -7.16
CA VAL A 496 -8.39 -23.79 -6.62
C VAL A 496 -7.45 -24.36 -5.56
N ILE A 497 -7.96 -25.20 -4.65
CA ILE A 497 -7.13 -25.84 -3.61
C ILE A 497 -6.13 -26.79 -4.26
N MET A 498 -6.57 -27.66 -5.19
CA MET A 498 -5.70 -28.61 -5.86
C MET A 498 -4.56 -27.91 -6.60
N ARG A 499 -4.87 -26.86 -7.35
CA ARG A 499 -3.90 -26.02 -8.07
C ARG A 499 -2.81 -25.47 -7.14
N GLU A 500 -3.20 -24.99 -5.95
CA GLU A 500 -2.22 -24.48 -4.99
C GLU A 500 -1.35 -25.58 -4.39
N LEU A 501 -1.93 -26.72 -4.07
CA LEU A 501 -1.21 -27.86 -3.54
C LEU A 501 -0.21 -28.46 -4.55
N GLU A 502 -0.56 -28.49 -5.84
CA GLU A 502 0.35 -28.89 -6.91
C GLU A 502 1.59 -27.98 -6.99
N ARG A 503 1.42 -26.70 -6.68
CA ARG A 503 2.52 -25.72 -6.56
C ARG A 503 3.29 -25.86 -5.24
N LYS A 504 2.95 -26.81 -4.37
CA LYS A 504 3.45 -26.96 -3.00
C LYS A 504 3.19 -25.73 -2.12
N GLY A 505 2.13 -24.98 -2.42
CA GLY A 505 1.67 -23.83 -1.66
C GLY A 505 0.65 -24.22 -0.61
N GLN A 506 0.22 -23.23 0.18
CA GLN A 506 -0.78 -23.38 1.22
C GLN A 506 -1.99 -22.49 0.95
N VAL A 507 -3.15 -22.90 1.45
CA VAL A 507 -4.42 -22.24 1.23
C VAL A 507 -5.05 -21.82 2.55
N PHE A 508 -5.46 -20.54 2.63
CA PHE A 508 -6.42 -20.08 3.62
C PHE A 508 -7.85 -20.24 3.08
N TYR A 509 -8.70 -20.94 3.81
CA TYR A 509 -10.15 -20.97 3.54
C TYR A 509 -10.90 -20.27 4.66
N LEU A 510 -11.31 -19.03 4.40
CA LEU A 510 -12.03 -18.21 5.37
C LEU A 510 -13.51 -18.53 5.36
N PHE A 511 -14.00 -19.03 6.50
CA PHE A 511 -15.40 -19.41 6.71
C PHE A 511 -15.89 -18.92 8.07
N ASN A 512 -16.69 -17.84 8.06
CA ASN A 512 -17.07 -17.13 9.29
C ASN A 512 -18.33 -17.69 9.97
N ASN A 513 -18.41 -19.02 10.13
CA ASN A 513 -19.43 -19.69 10.91
C ASN A 513 -18.80 -20.83 11.73
N VAL A 514 -18.70 -20.61 13.04
CA VAL A 514 -18.00 -21.54 13.96
C VAL A 514 -18.72 -22.87 14.11
N GLU A 515 -20.06 -22.90 14.03
CA GLU A 515 -20.85 -24.11 14.18
C GLU A 515 -20.64 -25.09 13.01
N GLU A 516 -20.44 -24.56 11.81
CA GLU A 516 -20.30 -25.36 10.59
C GLU A 516 -18.84 -25.55 10.11
N ILE A 517 -17.88 -24.83 10.70
CA ILE A 517 -16.49 -24.80 10.21
C ILE A 517 -15.85 -26.19 10.18
N ASN A 518 -16.10 -27.01 11.21
CA ASN A 518 -15.59 -28.36 11.28
C ASN A 518 -16.17 -29.28 10.19
N ARG A 519 -17.45 -29.08 9.83
CA ARG A 519 -18.10 -29.81 8.76
C ARG A 519 -17.50 -29.46 7.39
N VAL A 520 -17.20 -28.17 7.19
CA VAL A 520 -16.52 -27.71 5.96
C VAL A 520 -15.13 -28.32 5.85
N ALA A 521 -14.36 -28.32 6.92
CA ALA A 521 -13.02 -28.92 6.93
C ALA A 521 -13.04 -30.42 6.65
N GLN A 522 -13.97 -31.16 7.28
CA GLN A 522 -14.16 -32.59 7.02
C GLN A 522 -14.59 -32.87 5.57
N LYS A 523 -15.46 -32.03 5.00
CA LYS A 523 -15.85 -32.13 3.58
C LYS A 523 -14.63 -31.96 2.68
N LEU A 524 -13.83 -30.93 2.89
CA LEU A 524 -12.61 -30.67 2.09
C LEU A 524 -11.59 -31.82 2.22
N ALA A 525 -11.34 -32.30 3.42
CA ALA A 525 -10.45 -33.45 3.65
C ALA A 525 -10.92 -34.72 2.95
N LYS A 526 -12.25 -34.93 2.86
CA LYS A 526 -12.83 -36.07 2.13
C LYS A 526 -12.72 -35.91 0.62
N GLU A 527 -12.95 -34.69 0.10
CA GLU A 527 -12.92 -34.40 -1.33
C GLU A 527 -11.49 -34.29 -1.89
N ILE A 528 -10.51 -33.95 -1.04
CA ILE A 528 -9.10 -33.82 -1.40
C ILE A 528 -8.26 -34.63 -0.41
N PRO A 529 -8.16 -35.96 -0.57
CA PRO A 529 -7.56 -36.85 0.44
C PRO A 529 -6.07 -36.62 0.71
N TYR A 530 -5.34 -35.98 -0.19
CA TYR A 530 -3.93 -35.61 0.00
C TYR A 530 -3.73 -34.23 0.65
N ALA A 531 -4.80 -33.51 0.94
CA ALA A 531 -4.73 -32.25 1.67
C ALA A 531 -4.69 -32.49 3.18
N SER A 532 -3.70 -31.92 3.85
CA SER A 532 -3.69 -31.80 5.32
C SER A 532 -4.54 -30.59 5.70
N VAL A 533 -5.77 -30.84 6.16
CA VAL A 533 -6.75 -29.80 6.50
C VAL A 533 -6.87 -29.69 8.02
N ASP A 534 -6.79 -28.47 8.54
CA ASP A 534 -7.06 -28.20 9.96
C ASP A 534 -7.92 -26.94 10.12
N VAL A 535 -8.42 -26.69 11.32
CA VAL A 535 -9.40 -25.65 11.63
C VAL A 535 -8.86 -24.72 12.72
N VAL A 536 -9.12 -23.41 12.56
CA VAL A 536 -8.86 -22.42 13.62
C VAL A 536 -10.00 -21.41 13.72
N HIS A 537 -10.53 -21.19 14.94
CA HIS A 537 -11.60 -20.23 15.21
C HIS A 537 -11.53 -19.64 16.62
N GLY A 538 -12.22 -18.52 16.84
CA GLY A 538 -12.12 -17.73 18.06
C GLY A 538 -12.66 -18.38 19.35
N GLN A 539 -13.38 -19.50 19.27
CA GLN A 539 -13.86 -20.25 20.44
C GLN A 539 -12.86 -21.33 20.93
N MET A 540 -11.81 -21.58 20.15
CA MET A 540 -10.73 -22.46 20.59
C MET A 540 -9.92 -21.80 21.70
N SER A 541 -9.27 -22.61 22.55
CA SER A 541 -8.31 -22.07 23.50
C SER A 541 -7.16 -21.40 22.76
N ARG A 542 -6.55 -20.41 23.40
CA ARG A 542 -5.39 -19.72 22.80
C ARG A 542 -4.25 -20.66 22.45
N GLU A 543 -4.03 -21.68 23.25
CA GLU A 543 -3.01 -22.72 23.03
C GLU A 543 -3.30 -23.54 21.77
N GLN A 544 -4.56 -23.97 21.60
CA GLN A 544 -4.99 -24.69 20.41
C GLN A 544 -4.83 -23.83 19.14
N ILE A 545 -5.20 -22.55 19.19
CA ILE A 545 -5.03 -21.62 18.07
C ILE A 545 -3.55 -21.52 17.70
N GLU A 546 -2.67 -21.38 18.68
CA GLU A 546 -1.24 -21.24 18.44
C GLU A 546 -0.60 -22.52 17.92
N ASP A 547 -0.99 -23.67 18.43
CA ASP A 547 -0.51 -24.97 17.92
C ASP A 547 -0.86 -25.14 16.43
N VAL A 548 -2.12 -24.96 16.07
CA VAL A 548 -2.56 -25.07 14.67
C VAL A 548 -1.85 -24.07 13.79
N MET A 549 -1.69 -22.82 14.24
CA MET A 549 -1.01 -21.80 13.48
C MET A 549 0.49 -22.05 13.30
N LEU A 550 1.16 -22.62 14.30
CA LEU A 550 2.57 -23.05 14.21
C LEU A 550 2.73 -24.20 13.22
N ARG A 551 1.86 -25.21 13.28
CA ARG A 551 1.84 -26.33 12.33
C ARG A 551 1.59 -25.86 10.90
N PHE A 552 0.71 -24.87 10.72
CA PHE A 552 0.48 -24.25 9.40
C PHE A 552 1.71 -23.46 8.95
N TYR A 553 2.35 -22.70 9.83
CA TYR A 553 3.59 -21.98 9.53
C TYR A 553 4.74 -22.94 9.12
N ASN A 554 4.83 -24.11 9.78
CA ASN A 554 5.84 -25.14 9.50
C ASN A 554 5.51 -26.02 8.28
N ASN A 555 4.46 -25.72 7.50
CA ASN A 555 3.98 -26.51 6.36
C ASN A 555 3.46 -27.93 6.71
N GLU A 556 3.12 -28.19 7.95
CA GLU A 556 2.51 -29.47 8.36
C GLU A 556 1.02 -29.53 7.95
N ILE A 557 0.38 -28.37 7.83
CA ILE A 557 -0.97 -28.18 7.34
C ILE A 557 -0.89 -27.39 6.04
N ASN A 558 -1.59 -27.82 4.98
CA ASN A 558 -1.58 -27.13 3.71
C ASN A 558 -2.92 -26.44 3.36
N VAL A 559 -4.01 -26.76 4.05
CA VAL A 559 -5.29 -26.05 3.96
C VAL A 559 -5.77 -25.69 5.36
N LEU A 560 -5.83 -24.41 5.67
CA LEU A 560 -6.32 -23.91 6.94
C LEU A 560 -7.71 -23.31 6.79
N VAL A 561 -8.72 -23.98 7.36
CA VAL A 561 -10.10 -23.44 7.43
C VAL A 561 -10.19 -22.59 8.69
N CYS A 562 -10.52 -21.31 8.51
CA CYS A 562 -10.42 -20.33 9.59
C CYS A 562 -11.54 -19.29 9.57
N THR A 563 -11.82 -18.72 10.73
CA THR A 563 -12.62 -17.48 10.83
C THR A 563 -11.73 -16.24 10.59
N THR A 564 -12.24 -15.05 10.87
CA THR A 564 -11.48 -13.78 10.75
C THR A 564 -10.23 -13.68 11.64
N ILE A 565 -9.91 -14.69 12.42
CA ILE A 565 -8.70 -14.73 13.23
C ILE A 565 -7.41 -14.60 12.39
N VAL A 566 -7.46 -14.95 11.10
CA VAL A 566 -6.36 -14.78 10.14
C VAL A 566 -6.00 -13.31 9.89
N GLU A 567 -6.87 -12.36 10.23
CA GLU A 567 -6.55 -10.92 10.16
C GLU A 567 -5.39 -10.50 11.08
N THR A 568 -4.86 -11.39 11.91
CA THR A 568 -3.91 -11.09 12.99
C THR A 568 -2.45 -10.85 12.59
N GLY A 569 -2.15 -10.56 11.33
CA GLY A 569 -0.82 -10.04 10.95
C GLY A 569 0.24 -11.08 10.60
N LEU A 570 -0.02 -12.37 10.78
CA LEU A 570 0.92 -13.45 10.53
C LEU A 570 1.46 -13.45 9.10
N ASP A 571 2.76 -13.58 8.98
CA ASP A 571 3.45 -13.77 7.72
C ASP A 571 3.68 -15.27 7.47
N ILE A 572 3.00 -15.81 6.46
CA ILE A 572 3.16 -17.20 6.03
C ILE A 572 3.57 -17.18 4.56
N PRO A 573 4.88 -17.27 4.29
CA PRO A 573 5.41 -17.06 2.93
C PRO A 573 4.85 -18.05 1.90
N ASN A 574 4.49 -19.26 2.32
CA ASN A 574 3.98 -20.31 1.44
C ASN A 574 2.46 -20.26 1.21
N ALA A 575 1.73 -19.42 1.95
CA ALA A 575 0.29 -19.23 1.73
C ALA A 575 0.05 -18.25 0.60
N ASN A 576 -0.18 -18.76 -0.61
CA ASN A 576 -0.35 -17.95 -1.81
C ASN A 576 -1.78 -17.93 -2.34
N THR A 577 -2.69 -18.69 -1.74
CA THR A 577 -4.11 -18.67 -2.10
C THR A 577 -4.99 -18.44 -0.89
N ILE A 578 -5.95 -17.52 -1.02
CA ILE A 578 -6.99 -17.30 -0.03
C ILE A 578 -8.39 -17.40 -0.67
N ILE A 579 -9.25 -18.17 -0.05
CA ILE A 579 -10.65 -18.33 -0.44
C ILE A 579 -11.51 -17.71 0.66
N VAL A 580 -12.35 -16.75 0.34
CA VAL A 580 -13.23 -16.06 1.30
C VAL A 580 -14.68 -16.47 1.00
N ASP A 581 -15.28 -17.23 1.86
CA ASP A 581 -16.69 -17.63 1.72
C ASP A 581 -17.64 -16.51 2.16
N ASN A 582 -18.71 -16.30 1.42
CA ASN A 582 -19.67 -15.23 1.67
C ASN A 582 -19.02 -13.85 1.81
N ALA A 583 -18.19 -13.49 0.84
CA ALA A 583 -17.39 -12.27 0.86
C ALA A 583 -18.21 -10.98 0.99
N GLN A 584 -19.48 -10.97 0.56
CA GLN A 584 -20.40 -9.83 0.70
C GLN A 584 -20.69 -9.42 2.15
N ASN A 585 -20.41 -10.30 3.12
CA ASN A 585 -20.65 -10.03 4.54
C ASN A 585 -19.51 -9.27 5.22
N PHE A 586 -18.39 -9.08 4.51
CA PHE A 586 -17.20 -8.44 5.05
C PHE A 586 -17.14 -6.94 4.68
N GLY A 587 -16.51 -6.15 5.55
CA GLY A 587 -16.19 -4.76 5.26
C GLY A 587 -15.04 -4.63 4.23
N LEU A 588 -14.98 -3.50 3.53
CA LEU A 588 -13.96 -3.27 2.49
C LEU A 588 -12.53 -3.32 3.07
N ALA A 589 -12.28 -2.62 4.16
CA ALA A 589 -10.99 -2.65 4.85
C ALA A 589 -10.62 -4.06 5.34
N GLN A 590 -11.62 -4.82 5.80
CA GLN A 590 -11.45 -6.19 6.27
C GLN A 590 -11.07 -7.13 5.10
N LEU A 591 -11.77 -7.06 3.96
CA LEU A 591 -11.42 -7.81 2.76
C LEU A 591 -10.01 -7.49 2.28
N TYR A 592 -9.61 -6.22 2.37
CA TYR A 592 -8.28 -5.81 1.98
C TYR A 592 -7.20 -6.38 2.90
N GLN A 593 -7.43 -6.37 4.22
CA GLN A 593 -6.53 -7.01 5.20
C GLN A 593 -6.41 -8.52 4.97
N ILE A 594 -7.55 -9.18 4.73
CA ILE A 594 -7.63 -10.61 4.42
C ILE A 594 -6.85 -10.92 3.13
N LYS A 595 -7.08 -10.17 2.06
CA LYS A 595 -6.33 -10.28 0.80
C LYS A 595 -4.82 -10.13 1.01
N GLY A 596 -4.40 -9.21 1.88
CA GLY A 596 -3.00 -8.96 2.21
C GLY A 596 -2.32 -10.08 3.01
N ARG A 597 -3.05 -11.14 3.38
CA ARG A 597 -2.47 -12.33 4.06
C ARG A 597 -1.73 -13.26 3.10
N VAL A 598 -1.96 -13.15 1.81
CA VAL A 598 -1.28 -13.90 0.74
C VAL A 598 -0.44 -12.96 -0.13
N GLY A 599 0.46 -13.52 -0.94
CA GLY A 599 1.33 -12.74 -1.83
C GLY A 599 2.52 -12.12 -1.11
N ARG A 600 3.16 -12.87 -0.22
CA ARG A 600 4.35 -12.45 0.54
C ARG A 600 5.64 -13.12 0.08
N SER A 601 5.55 -13.92 -0.96
CA SER A 601 6.68 -14.56 -1.65
C SER A 601 6.82 -14.00 -3.06
N ASP A 602 7.82 -14.46 -3.76
CA ASP A 602 8.07 -14.21 -5.19
C ASP A 602 7.09 -14.92 -6.13
N ARG A 603 6.05 -15.58 -5.59
CA ARG A 603 5.02 -16.30 -6.33
C ARG A 603 3.74 -15.49 -6.46
N VAL A 604 3.07 -15.64 -7.61
CA VAL A 604 1.74 -15.05 -7.82
C VAL A 604 0.73 -15.63 -6.83
N ALA A 605 0.04 -14.76 -6.14
CA ALA A 605 -0.98 -15.12 -5.15
C ALA A 605 -2.38 -14.81 -5.64
N TYR A 606 -3.35 -15.55 -5.11
CA TYR A 606 -4.73 -15.51 -5.53
C TYR A 606 -5.69 -15.28 -4.36
N ALA A 607 -6.68 -14.43 -4.58
CA ALA A 607 -7.78 -14.20 -3.64
C ALA A 607 -9.12 -14.48 -4.35
N TYR A 608 -9.83 -15.50 -3.91
CA TYR A 608 -11.14 -15.85 -4.41
C TYR A 608 -12.20 -15.40 -3.42
N LEU A 609 -12.98 -14.40 -3.79
CA LEU A 609 -14.09 -13.85 -3.02
C LEU A 609 -15.38 -14.51 -3.49
N LEU A 610 -15.87 -15.49 -2.74
CA LEU A 610 -17.04 -16.27 -3.11
C LEU A 610 -18.32 -15.55 -2.70
N ILE A 611 -19.27 -15.46 -3.64
CA ILE A 611 -20.61 -14.92 -3.42
C ILE A 611 -21.67 -16.00 -3.67
N PRO A 612 -22.83 -15.97 -3.00
CA PRO A 612 -23.87 -16.96 -3.18
C PRO A 612 -24.52 -16.86 -4.57
N GLN A 613 -24.77 -18.01 -5.22
CA GLN A 613 -25.30 -18.09 -6.60
C GLN A 613 -26.69 -17.47 -6.80
N LYS A 614 -27.55 -17.44 -5.77
CA LYS A 614 -29.00 -17.11 -5.91
C LYS A 614 -29.44 -15.89 -5.11
N LYS A 615 -28.55 -15.16 -4.46
CA LYS A 615 -28.90 -14.04 -3.58
C LYS A 615 -28.56 -12.72 -4.27
N GLN A 616 -29.55 -11.86 -4.48
CA GLN A 616 -29.26 -10.48 -4.86
C GLN A 616 -28.43 -9.82 -3.77
N LEU A 617 -27.28 -9.29 -4.15
CA LEU A 617 -26.41 -8.54 -3.25
C LEU A 617 -27.03 -7.17 -2.96
N SER A 618 -26.82 -6.65 -1.75
CA SER A 618 -27.16 -5.26 -1.47
C SER A 618 -26.24 -4.34 -2.29
N GLU A 619 -26.74 -3.15 -2.62
CA GLU A 619 -25.96 -2.14 -3.35
C GLU A 619 -24.63 -1.84 -2.65
N ILE A 620 -24.61 -1.76 -1.32
CA ILE A 620 -23.41 -1.55 -0.51
C ILE A 620 -22.43 -2.71 -0.66
N SER A 621 -22.91 -3.96 -0.65
CA SER A 621 -22.03 -5.14 -0.81
C SER A 621 -21.43 -5.18 -2.23
N THR A 622 -22.23 -4.86 -3.25
CA THR A 622 -21.76 -4.78 -4.63
C THR A 622 -20.65 -3.74 -4.77
N LYS A 623 -20.86 -2.53 -4.26
CA LYS A 623 -19.85 -1.46 -4.30
C LYS A 623 -18.55 -1.80 -3.57
N ARG A 624 -18.64 -2.52 -2.42
CA ARG A 624 -17.46 -3.01 -1.71
C ARG A 624 -16.66 -4.03 -2.53
N LEU A 625 -17.36 -4.97 -3.17
CA LEU A 625 -16.73 -5.99 -4.00
C LEU A 625 -16.15 -5.41 -5.29
N GLU A 626 -16.78 -4.39 -5.86
CA GLU A 626 -16.24 -3.62 -6.99
C GLU A 626 -14.99 -2.83 -6.56
N ALA A 627 -15.04 -2.16 -5.42
CA ALA A 627 -13.89 -1.42 -4.89
C ALA A 627 -12.68 -2.34 -4.63
N ILE A 628 -12.86 -3.55 -4.07
CA ILE A 628 -11.74 -4.47 -3.85
C ILE A 628 -11.13 -4.98 -5.16
N LYS A 629 -11.91 -5.09 -6.24
CA LYS A 629 -11.44 -5.36 -7.60
C LYS A 629 -10.69 -4.15 -8.18
N GLU A 630 -11.24 -2.95 -8.04
CA GLU A 630 -10.67 -1.70 -8.54
C GLU A 630 -9.30 -1.41 -7.87
N PHE A 631 -9.21 -1.63 -6.56
CA PHE A 631 -7.98 -1.47 -5.80
C PHE A 631 -7.14 -2.77 -5.74
N ALA A 632 -7.05 -3.48 -6.85
CA ALA A 632 -6.23 -4.69 -6.95
C ALA A 632 -4.72 -4.39 -6.92
N SER A 633 -4.30 -3.15 -7.29
CA SER A 633 -2.91 -2.73 -7.27
C SER A 633 -2.33 -2.66 -5.85
N LEU A 634 -1.03 -2.93 -5.73
CA LEU A 634 -0.28 -2.73 -4.49
C LEU A 634 -0.23 -1.24 -4.11
N GLY A 635 -0.14 -0.92 -2.82
CA GLY A 635 -0.11 0.46 -2.33
C GLY A 635 -1.49 1.10 -2.17
N SER A 636 -2.57 0.31 -2.20
CA SER A 636 -3.93 0.83 -2.12
C SER A 636 -4.50 0.95 -0.70
N GLY A 637 -3.75 0.60 0.34
CA GLY A 637 -4.26 0.56 1.72
C GLY A 637 -4.84 1.87 2.21
N TYR A 638 -4.18 2.99 1.94
CA TYR A 638 -4.69 4.32 2.25
C TYR A 638 -5.97 4.65 1.47
N LYS A 639 -6.00 4.37 0.16
CA LYS A 639 -7.14 4.61 -0.72
C LYS A 639 -8.35 3.78 -0.29
N ILE A 640 -8.12 2.53 0.09
CA ILE A 640 -9.15 1.63 0.64
C ILE A 640 -9.71 2.18 1.97
N ALA A 641 -8.87 2.67 2.86
CA ALA A 641 -9.31 3.29 4.11
C ALA A 641 -10.20 4.52 3.84
N MET A 642 -9.80 5.36 2.90
CA MET A 642 -10.60 6.52 2.46
C MET A 642 -11.90 6.09 1.77
N ARG A 643 -11.87 5.04 0.95
CA ARG A 643 -13.07 4.51 0.27
C ARG A 643 -14.03 3.85 1.26
N ASP A 644 -13.52 3.08 2.21
CA ASP A 644 -14.34 2.48 3.29
C ASP A 644 -15.02 3.57 4.13
N LEU A 645 -14.30 4.67 4.40
CA LEU A 645 -14.83 5.86 5.03
C LEU A 645 -15.99 6.47 4.24
N THR A 646 -15.84 6.57 2.93
CA THR A 646 -16.89 7.08 2.03
C THR A 646 -18.11 6.18 2.04
N ILE A 647 -17.92 4.85 1.97
CA ILE A 647 -19.03 3.87 1.94
C ILE A 647 -19.79 3.83 3.28
N ARG A 648 -19.08 3.90 4.41
CA ARG A 648 -19.69 3.90 5.74
C ARG A 648 -20.32 5.25 6.12
N GLY A 649 -19.83 6.32 5.52
CA GLY A 649 -20.14 7.69 5.89
C GLY A 649 -19.23 8.22 7.00
N ALA A 650 -18.89 9.48 6.92
CA ALA A 650 -17.99 10.16 7.87
C ALA A 650 -18.58 10.33 9.29
N GLY A 651 -19.85 9.98 9.48
CA GLY A 651 -20.54 10.11 10.77
C GLY A 651 -20.02 9.21 11.89
N ASP A 652 -19.42 8.08 11.54
CA ASP A 652 -18.82 7.16 12.53
C ASP A 652 -17.46 7.65 13.06
N LEU A 653 -16.89 8.69 12.45
CA LEU A 653 -15.52 9.17 12.75
C LEU A 653 -15.43 10.10 13.94
N LEU A 654 -16.35 11.04 14.04
CA LEU A 654 -16.31 12.15 15.00
C LEU A 654 -17.47 12.11 16.01
N GLY A 655 -18.31 11.07 15.89
CA GLY A 655 -19.53 10.92 16.66
C GLY A 655 -20.78 11.42 15.90
N PRO A 656 -21.97 10.96 16.29
CA PRO A 656 -23.21 11.20 15.56
C PRO A 656 -23.60 12.68 15.39
N LYS A 657 -23.05 13.57 16.23
CA LYS A 657 -23.28 15.03 16.12
C LYS A 657 -22.51 15.67 14.94
N GLN A 658 -21.46 15.04 14.45
CA GLN A 658 -20.57 15.61 13.42
C GLN A 658 -20.90 15.14 12.01
N SER A 659 -21.62 14.03 11.85
CA SER A 659 -22.00 13.49 10.55
C SER A 659 -22.79 14.47 9.68
N GLY A 660 -23.72 15.20 10.31
CA GLY A 660 -24.52 16.19 9.61
C GLY A 660 -23.72 17.37 9.05
N PHE A 661 -22.61 17.74 9.68
CA PHE A 661 -21.75 18.86 9.21
C PHE A 661 -20.92 18.45 8.01
N ILE A 662 -20.39 17.22 7.99
CA ILE A 662 -19.63 16.71 6.85
C ILE A 662 -20.53 16.49 5.63
N ASP A 663 -21.78 16.00 5.83
CA ASP A 663 -22.77 15.86 4.76
C ASP A 663 -23.18 17.21 4.15
N ASN A 664 -23.05 18.30 4.89
CA ASN A 664 -23.41 19.63 4.40
C ASN A 664 -22.33 20.28 3.51
N VAL A 665 -21.06 19.96 3.69
CA VAL A 665 -19.95 20.60 2.97
C VAL A 665 -19.05 19.63 2.23
N GLY A 666 -19.20 18.33 2.43
CA GLY A 666 -18.30 17.28 1.94
C GLY A 666 -17.02 17.14 2.78
N LEU A 667 -16.45 15.94 2.75
CA LEU A 667 -15.30 15.57 3.60
C LEU A 667 -14.06 16.45 3.36
N ASP A 668 -13.71 16.70 2.10
CA ASP A 668 -12.49 17.43 1.75
C ASP A 668 -12.53 18.90 2.22
N LEU A 669 -13.67 19.56 2.07
CA LEU A 669 -13.82 20.92 2.55
C LEU A 669 -13.86 20.98 4.08
N TYR A 670 -14.52 20.02 4.73
CA TYR A 670 -14.52 19.90 6.19
C TYR A 670 -13.10 19.74 6.76
N LEU A 671 -12.29 18.84 6.17
CA LEU A 671 -10.89 18.66 6.59
C LEU A 671 -10.03 19.90 6.35
N ALA A 672 -10.25 20.60 5.22
CA ALA A 672 -9.54 21.85 4.95
C ALA A 672 -9.87 22.95 5.98
N MET A 673 -11.15 23.06 6.39
CA MET A 673 -11.58 23.97 7.43
C MET A 673 -10.95 23.62 8.79
N LEU A 674 -10.95 22.33 9.15
CA LEU A 674 -10.39 21.84 10.39
C LEU A 674 -8.87 22.07 10.46
N ASN A 675 -8.14 21.81 9.37
CA ASN A 675 -6.72 22.12 9.26
C ASN A 675 -6.42 23.63 9.41
N LYS A 676 -7.31 24.48 8.88
CA LYS A 676 -7.19 25.93 9.03
C LYS A 676 -7.45 26.39 10.46
N ALA A 677 -8.39 25.77 11.17
CA ALA A 677 -8.74 26.11 12.55
C ALA A 677 -7.70 25.64 13.57
N ILE A 678 -6.92 24.61 13.25
CA ILE A 678 -5.85 24.08 14.14
C ILE A 678 -4.55 24.86 13.96
N LYS A 679 -4.26 25.38 12.77
CA LYS A 679 -3.12 26.28 12.50
C LYS A 679 -3.35 27.66 13.10
#